data_dbeac05e7f06a9ddd82e9ad213c03949
#
_entry.id   dbeac05e7f06a9ddd82e9ad213c03949
#
_cell.length_a   1.000
_cell.length_b   1.000
_cell.length_c   1.000
_cell.angle_alpha   90.00
_cell.angle_beta   90.00
_cell.angle_gamma   90.00
#
_symmetry.space_group_name_H-M   'P 1'
#
loop_
_entity.id
_entity.type
_entity.pdbx_description
1 polymer ?
#
loop_
_entity_poly.entity_id
_entity_poly.type
_entity_poly.pdbx_seq_one_letter_code
_entity_poly.pdbx_strand_id
1 'polypeptide(L)'
;MPSNALSAEELRFGRIPILNVTPVVECGRIPAKAIPGEDLVVGATVFREGHDLVGASAVLYDPEGLEVQRIRMHPVGIGLDRWGGLLRPESTGNWSFAVEGWADVYGTWHHNAEVKIQACVDVELMLAEGAALFTAAAAGRNAEDAAVFTAAAQTLTDSGLPVEDRFAAGSSDAVLAVLDRDPIRDLVTSSSRYPLRVERELAGRGSWYEFFPRSEGAVMDPTTREWASGTFRTAARSLERVARMGFDVIYLPPVHPIGTTHRKGPNNTLVAGPGDPGSPWAIGSSEGGHDAIHPDLGTFEDFDAFVDTARELKLEVAIDLALQASPDHPWVSSHPEWFTTRVDGSIAYAENPPKKYQDIYPLNFDNDYTGLSEEILRVVLMWIGHGVKIFRVDNPHTKPLKFWEWLIKSVNDKHPDVIFLAEAFTRPAVMHALGMAGFQQSYTYFTWRNTRRELEEYFTEVSSETAAFFRPNFFVNTPDILTEFLQYGGPGAFKIRAALASTASPLWGVYAGYELYEHVARPGAEEYIDNEKFEYKQRDFAAAEAEGRSLAPYITRLNEIRRSHPALGDLQNLTVHSSTDEATVVYSKHKQLRPGDPSSRDTLIIVVNTDPHSARECTVSLDLAALHLDPQDLNEDGTYWVDDLISGQSWRWGEHNYVRLDAHLEPAHILSVRRNS
;
A
#
# COMPACT_ATOMS: atom_id res chain seq x y z
N MET A 1 53.68 -12.60 -24.97
CA MET A 1 52.73 -12.79 -23.86
C MET A 1 51.35 -12.64 -24.44
N PRO A 2 50.42 -13.62 -24.29
CA PRO A 2 49.05 -13.42 -24.74
C PRO A 2 48.43 -12.30 -23.87
N SER A 3 47.84 -11.30 -24.50
CA SER A 3 47.10 -10.25 -23.79
C SER A 3 45.85 -10.91 -23.17
N ASN A 4 45.84 -11.05 -21.85
CA ASN A 4 44.64 -11.36 -21.10
C ASN A 4 43.74 -10.11 -21.11
N ALA A 5 43.26 -9.69 -22.27
CA ALA A 5 42.18 -8.71 -22.35
C ALA A 5 40.91 -9.45 -21.95
N LEU A 6 40.31 -9.07 -20.81
CA LEU A 6 38.99 -9.52 -20.41
C LEU A 6 37.98 -9.23 -21.53
N SER A 7 37.12 -10.19 -21.87
CA SER A 7 36.05 -9.93 -22.81
C SER A 7 35.05 -8.90 -22.21
N ALA A 8 34.32 -8.19 -23.04
CA ALA A 8 33.31 -7.25 -22.59
C ALA A 8 32.24 -7.93 -21.70
N GLU A 9 32.01 -9.23 -21.85
CA GLU A 9 31.08 -10.03 -21.01
C GLU A 9 31.63 -10.36 -19.62
N GLU A 10 32.97 -10.26 -19.41
CA GLU A 10 33.60 -10.45 -18.09
C GLU A 10 33.62 -9.19 -17.23
N LEU A 11 33.35 -8.01 -17.83
CA LEU A 11 33.30 -6.74 -17.14
C LEU A 11 31.89 -6.49 -16.62
N ARG A 12 31.78 -6.17 -15.32
CA ARG A 12 30.49 -5.94 -14.63
C ARG A 12 29.97 -4.51 -14.79
N PHE A 13 30.82 -3.56 -15.11
CA PHE A 13 30.46 -2.16 -15.26
C PHE A 13 30.48 -1.76 -16.72
N GLY A 14 29.42 -1.10 -17.17
CA GLY A 14 29.40 -0.44 -18.48
C GLY A 14 30.24 0.85 -18.47
N ARG A 15 30.21 1.60 -19.59
CA ARG A 15 31.00 2.82 -19.75
C ARG A 15 30.59 3.90 -18.76
N ILE A 16 29.31 3.97 -18.43
CA ILE A 16 28.75 4.79 -17.34
C ILE A 16 28.26 3.82 -16.26
N PRO A 17 28.92 3.73 -15.09
CA PRO A 17 28.50 2.84 -14.01
C PRO A 17 27.13 3.20 -13.46
N ILE A 18 26.29 2.17 -13.28
CA ILE A 18 24.95 2.26 -12.67
C ILE A 18 24.92 1.30 -11.48
N LEU A 19 24.71 1.83 -10.28
CA LEU A 19 24.71 1.08 -9.02
C LEU A 19 23.45 1.37 -8.22
N ASN A 20 23.18 0.51 -7.24
CA ASN A 20 22.14 0.73 -6.24
C ASN A 20 20.77 1.12 -6.86
N VAL A 21 20.37 0.40 -7.92
CA VAL A 21 19.05 0.60 -8.54
C VAL A 21 17.95 0.21 -7.54
N THR A 22 16.95 1.05 -7.42
CA THR A 22 15.75 0.83 -6.59
C THR A 22 14.49 1.12 -7.41
N PRO A 23 13.35 0.40 -7.14
CA PRO A 23 13.20 -0.69 -6.19
C PRO A 23 13.69 -2.03 -6.77
N VAL A 24 14.57 -2.72 -6.08
CA VAL A 24 15.06 -4.05 -6.46
C VAL A 24 14.98 -4.97 -5.26
N VAL A 25 14.11 -5.98 -5.34
CA VAL A 25 13.86 -6.93 -4.27
C VAL A 25 14.70 -8.18 -4.48
N GLU A 26 15.45 -8.63 -3.46
CA GLU A 26 16.28 -9.84 -3.50
C GLU A 26 17.16 -9.93 -4.77
N CYS A 27 17.88 -8.85 -5.06
CA CYS A 27 18.73 -8.73 -6.25
C CYS A 27 17.98 -8.95 -7.59
N GLY A 28 16.70 -8.62 -7.65
CA GLY A 28 15.85 -8.75 -8.83
C GLY A 28 15.27 -10.16 -9.06
N ARG A 29 15.40 -11.06 -8.08
CA ARG A 29 14.77 -12.39 -8.13
C ARG A 29 13.28 -12.35 -7.82
N ILE A 30 12.86 -11.39 -7.03
CA ILE A 30 11.46 -11.17 -6.65
C ILE A 30 11.00 -9.87 -7.31
N PRO A 31 9.82 -9.86 -7.95
CA PRO A 31 9.30 -8.64 -8.55
C PRO A 31 8.93 -7.60 -7.47
N ALA A 32 9.26 -6.35 -7.74
CA ALA A 32 8.64 -5.25 -7.01
C ALA A 32 7.14 -5.18 -7.33
N LYS A 33 6.35 -4.57 -6.44
CA LYS A 33 4.89 -4.48 -6.60
C LYS A 33 4.46 -3.07 -6.99
N ALA A 34 3.44 -3.00 -7.82
CA ALA A 34 2.72 -1.78 -8.16
C ALA A 34 1.24 -2.08 -8.45
N ILE A 35 0.43 -1.04 -8.59
CA ILE A 35 -0.92 -1.08 -9.16
C ILE A 35 -1.01 -0.11 -10.33
N PRO A 36 -2.01 -0.23 -11.24
CA PRO A 36 -2.17 0.73 -12.34
C PRO A 36 -2.30 2.16 -11.86
N GLY A 37 -1.52 3.07 -12.46
CA GLY A 37 -1.53 4.49 -12.13
C GLY A 37 -0.82 4.88 -10.83
N GLU A 38 -0.16 3.94 -10.15
CA GLU A 38 0.72 4.23 -9.01
C GLU A 38 2.08 4.74 -9.47
N ASP A 39 2.63 5.71 -8.74
CA ASP A 39 3.97 6.21 -8.99
C ASP A 39 5.02 5.27 -8.41
N LEU A 40 5.77 4.60 -9.29
CA LEU A 40 6.92 3.79 -8.93
C LEU A 40 8.15 4.70 -8.80
N VAL A 41 8.65 4.87 -7.59
CA VAL A 41 9.85 5.66 -7.30
C VAL A 41 11.10 4.86 -7.69
N VAL A 42 11.73 5.25 -8.81
CA VAL A 42 12.96 4.62 -9.30
C VAL A 42 14.17 5.48 -8.93
N GLY A 43 15.19 4.86 -8.38
CA GLY A 43 16.45 5.51 -8.05
C GLY A 43 17.67 4.72 -8.51
N ALA A 44 18.79 5.41 -8.75
CA ALA A 44 20.07 4.77 -9.04
C ALA A 44 21.24 5.70 -8.68
N THR A 45 22.41 5.13 -8.43
CA THR A 45 23.67 5.86 -8.37
C THR A 45 24.33 5.79 -9.73
N VAL A 46 24.53 6.94 -10.40
CA VAL A 46 25.10 7.03 -11.75
C VAL A 46 26.20 8.07 -11.77
N PHE A 47 27.38 7.69 -12.20
CA PHE A 47 28.57 8.57 -12.26
C PHE A 47 29.51 8.16 -13.38
N ARG A 48 30.52 9.02 -13.67
CA ARG A 48 31.65 8.68 -14.54
C ARG A 48 32.93 9.31 -13.98
N GLU A 49 34.06 8.88 -14.50
CA GLU A 49 35.35 9.47 -14.21
C GLU A 49 35.50 10.90 -14.82
N GLY A 50 36.36 11.74 -14.21
CA GLY A 50 36.65 13.10 -14.69
C GLY A 50 35.63 14.12 -14.20
N HIS A 51 35.43 15.17 -15.01
CA HIS A 51 34.58 16.31 -14.66
C HIS A 51 33.39 16.48 -15.61
N ASP A 52 33.28 15.61 -16.59
CA ASP A 52 32.16 15.63 -17.54
C ASP A 52 30.87 15.25 -16.84
N LEU A 53 29.79 15.88 -17.24
CA LEU A 53 28.46 15.61 -16.67
C LEU A 53 27.86 14.31 -17.18
N VAL A 54 27.05 13.72 -16.36
CA VAL A 54 26.26 12.53 -16.69
C VAL A 54 24.77 12.84 -16.56
N GLY A 55 23.95 12.07 -17.27
CA GLY A 55 22.53 12.04 -17.11
C GLY A 55 22.07 10.60 -16.85
N ALA A 56 20.85 10.48 -16.35
CA ALA A 56 20.20 9.19 -16.16
C ALA A 56 18.76 9.21 -16.66
N SER A 57 18.27 8.04 -17.10
CA SER A 57 16.88 7.83 -17.51
C SER A 57 16.34 6.55 -16.88
N ALA A 58 15.09 6.55 -16.43
CA ALA A 58 14.38 5.34 -16.08
C ALA A 58 13.48 4.93 -17.25
N VAL A 59 13.43 3.63 -17.54
CA VAL A 59 12.72 3.05 -18.68
C VAL A 59 11.78 1.97 -18.20
N LEU A 60 10.52 2.04 -18.59
CA LEU A 60 9.48 1.06 -18.27
C LEU A 60 9.15 0.22 -19.50
N TYR A 61 9.06 -1.08 -19.30
CA TYR A 61 8.70 -2.05 -20.32
C TYR A 61 7.41 -2.76 -19.93
N ASP A 62 6.49 -2.87 -20.87
CA ASP A 62 5.23 -3.58 -20.71
C ASP A 62 5.40 -5.11 -20.58
N PRO A 63 4.31 -5.88 -20.38
CA PRO A 63 4.37 -7.34 -20.31
C PRO A 63 4.88 -8.02 -21.59
N GLU A 64 4.77 -7.38 -22.74
CA GLU A 64 5.29 -7.82 -24.03
C GLU A 64 6.79 -7.49 -24.22
N GLY A 65 7.36 -6.71 -23.27
CA GLY A 65 8.77 -6.30 -23.28
C GLY A 65 9.05 -5.08 -24.14
N LEU A 66 8.00 -4.36 -24.58
CA LEU A 66 8.12 -3.12 -25.36
C LEU A 66 8.36 -1.94 -24.40
N GLU A 67 9.21 -1.01 -24.81
CA GLU A 67 9.40 0.25 -24.10
C GLU A 67 8.16 1.12 -24.25
N VAL A 68 7.51 1.49 -23.13
CA VAL A 68 6.29 2.30 -23.11
C VAL A 68 6.49 3.65 -22.44
N GLN A 69 7.48 3.75 -21.56
CA GLN A 69 7.78 5.02 -20.89
C GLN A 69 9.29 5.17 -20.73
N ARG A 70 9.80 6.37 -20.99
CA ARG A 70 11.17 6.79 -20.71
C ARG A 70 11.11 8.15 -20.07
N ILE A 71 11.70 8.29 -18.91
CA ILE A 71 11.75 9.57 -18.20
C ILE A 71 13.20 9.97 -17.92
N ARG A 72 13.49 11.27 -17.94
CA ARG A 72 14.74 11.80 -17.41
C ARG A 72 14.70 11.73 -15.89
N MET A 73 15.76 11.17 -15.30
CA MET A 73 15.95 11.19 -13.85
C MET A 73 16.65 12.49 -13.44
N HIS A 74 16.41 12.91 -12.20
CA HIS A 74 17.01 14.11 -11.62
C HIS A 74 17.89 13.78 -10.43
N PRO A 75 18.96 14.59 -10.16
CA PRO A 75 19.81 14.41 -8.98
C PRO A 75 18.98 14.51 -7.68
N VAL A 76 19.19 13.55 -6.77
CA VAL A 76 18.60 13.54 -5.44
C VAL A 76 19.69 13.80 -4.41
N GLY A 77 19.73 15.02 -3.89
CA GLY A 77 20.77 15.50 -2.98
C GLY A 77 22.03 15.96 -3.70
N ILE A 78 22.76 16.87 -3.06
CA ILE A 78 23.98 17.45 -3.61
C ILE A 78 25.17 16.52 -3.35
N GLY A 79 25.93 16.18 -4.42
CA GLY A 79 27.18 15.42 -4.31
C GLY A 79 27.03 13.94 -3.95
N LEU A 80 25.82 13.36 -4.12
CA LEU A 80 25.55 11.96 -3.82
C LEU A 80 25.56 11.05 -5.06
N ASP A 81 25.70 11.61 -6.27
CA ASP A 81 25.55 10.88 -7.55
C ASP A 81 24.26 10.03 -7.61
N ARG A 82 23.30 10.36 -6.75
CA ARG A 82 22.01 9.69 -6.66
C ARG A 82 21.01 10.37 -7.58
N TRP A 83 20.33 9.56 -8.38
CA TRP A 83 19.32 9.98 -9.35
C TRP A 83 17.97 9.37 -8.99
N GLY A 84 16.90 10.12 -9.20
CA GLY A 84 15.52 9.70 -8.93
C GLY A 84 14.58 10.07 -10.07
N GLY A 85 13.51 9.28 -10.21
CA GLY A 85 12.44 9.54 -11.18
C GLY A 85 11.23 8.65 -10.90
N LEU A 86 10.10 8.97 -11.54
CA LEU A 86 8.83 8.29 -11.35
C LEU A 86 8.40 7.59 -12.63
N LEU A 87 8.21 6.28 -12.58
CA LEU A 87 7.56 5.50 -13.63
C LEU A 87 6.12 5.19 -13.23
N ARG A 88 5.22 5.05 -14.20
CA ARG A 88 3.79 4.80 -13.92
C ARG A 88 3.26 3.73 -14.87
N PRO A 89 3.12 2.47 -14.40
CA PRO A 89 2.47 1.42 -15.18
C PRO A 89 0.97 1.69 -15.28
N GLU A 90 0.36 1.42 -16.44
CA GLU A 90 -1.05 1.75 -16.70
C GLU A 90 -1.99 0.54 -16.67
N SER A 91 -1.46 -0.68 -16.70
CA SER A 91 -2.25 -1.92 -16.71
C SER A 91 -1.63 -3.02 -15.86
N THR A 92 -2.44 -3.99 -15.48
CA THR A 92 -1.99 -5.17 -14.73
C THR A 92 -1.09 -6.08 -15.58
N GLY A 93 -0.15 -6.79 -14.95
CA GLY A 93 0.70 -7.76 -15.65
C GLY A 93 2.11 -7.83 -15.08
N ASN A 94 2.96 -8.59 -15.78
CA ASN A 94 4.37 -8.74 -15.46
C ASN A 94 5.19 -7.73 -16.27
N TRP A 95 5.47 -6.62 -15.70
CA TRP A 95 6.24 -5.51 -16.25
C TRP A 95 7.72 -5.65 -15.88
N SER A 96 8.55 -4.79 -16.44
CA SER A 96 9.94 -4.62 -16.01
C SER A 96 10.40 -3.18 -16.20
N PHE A 97 11.45 -2.80 -15.47
CA PHE A 97 12.08 -1.48 -15.65
C PHE A 97 13.60 -1.60 -15.67
N ALA A 98 14.26 -0.58 -16.22
CA ALA A 98 15.70 -0.45 -16.22
C ALA A 98 16.10 1.01 -15.99
N VAL A 99 17.36 1.22 -15.64
CA VAL A 99 17.98 2.56 -15.58
C VAL A 99 19.07 2.63 -16.64
N GLU A 100 19.10 3.72 -17.38
CA GLU A 100 20.18 4.06 -18.29
C GLU A 100 20.99 5.22 -17.73
N GLY A 101 22.30 5.10 -17.77
CA GLY A 101 23.26 6.18 -17.53
C GLY A 101 23.92 6.58 -18.85
N TRP A 102 24.12 7.87 -19.07
CA TRP A 102 24.69 8.40 -20.30
C TRP A 102 25.54 9.65 -20.06
N ALA A 103 26.51 9.89 -20.95
CA ALA A 103 27.30 11.12 -20.92
C ALA A 103 26.45 12.31 -21.38
N ASP A 104 26.29 13.32 -20.52
CA ASP A 104 25.58 14.57 -20.84
C ASP A 104 26.53 15.51 -21.58
N VAL A 105 26.65 15.28 -22.87
CA VAL A 105 27.55 16.04 -23.73
C VAL A 105 27.09 17.49 -23.90
N TYR A 106 25.76 17.75 -23.84
CA TYR A 106 25.23 19.11 -23.87
C TYR A 106 25.53 19.83 -22.55
N GLY A 107 25.21 19.24 -21.41
CA GLY A 107 25.49 19.85 -20.11
C GLY A 107 26.96 20.09 -19.91
N THR A 108 27.83 19.18 -20.33
CA THR A 108 29.29 19.33 -20.28
C THR A 108 29.76 20.49 -21.15
N TRP A 109 29.29 20.55 -22.40
CA TRP A 109 29.62 21.65 -23.30
C TRP A 109 29.15 23.00 -22.74
N HIS A 110 27.89 23.09 -22.34
CA HIS A 110 27.30 24.33 -21.85
C HIS A 110 28.03 24.87 -20.63
N HIS A 111 28.32 24.03 -19.64
CA HIS A 111 29.10 24.42 -18.46
C HIS A 111 30.49 24.91 -18.81
N ASN A 112 31.23 24.19 -19.66
CA ASN A 112 32.57 24.56 -20.07
C ASN A 112 32.57 25.87 -20.88
N ALA A 113 31.58 26.03 -21.79
CA ALA A 113 31.46 27.24 -22.59
C ALA A 113 31.12 28.45 -21.73
N GLU A 114 30.22 28.35 -20.77
CA GLU A 114 29.85 29.40 -19.83
C GLU A 114 31.08 29.91 -19.07
N VAL A 115 31.83 29.01 -18.44
CA VAL A 115 33.04 29.34 -17.67
C VAL A 115 34.13 29.96 -18.55
N LYS A 116 34.40 29.38 -19.73
CA LYS A 116 35.49 29.86 -20.61
C LYS A 116 35.13 31.16 -21.31
N ILE A 117 33.90 31.37 -21.75
CA ILE A 117 33.44 32.60 -22.38
C ILE A 117 33.52 33.77 -21.39
N GLN A 118 33.05 33.57 -20.14
CA GLN A 118 33.18 34.56 -19.08
C GLN A 118 34.67 34.91 -18.78
N ALA A 119 35.56 33.94 -18.88
CA ALA A 119 36.99 34.14 -18.73
C ALA A 119 37.71 34.68 -19.98
N CYS A 120 37.00 34.89 -21.08
CA CYS A 120 37.55 35.24 -22.40
C CYS A 120 38.62 34.25 -22.92
N VAL A 121 38.43 32.94 -22.62
CA VAL A 121 39.31 31.85 -23.05
C VAL A 121 38.59 30.97 -24.06
N ASP A 122 39.23 30.63 -25.16
CA ASP A 122 38.75 29.71 -26.19
C ASP A 122 37.33 30.04 -26.72
N VAL A 123 36.89 31.30 -26.70
CA VAL A 123 35.51 31.72 -26.97
C VAL A 123 34.97 31.16 -28.29
N GLU A 124 35.69 31.43 -29.40
CA GLU A 124 35.26 30.94 -30.72
C GLU A 124 35.27 29.40 -30.84
N LEU A 125 36.20 28.75 -30.12
CA LEU A 125 36.27 27.31 -30.08
C LEU A 125 35.03 26.74 -29.37
N MET A 126 34.62 27.28 -28.21
CA MET A 126 33.44 26.86 -27.49
C MET A 126 32.15 27.02 -28.29
N LEU A 127 32.00 28.10 -29.02
CA LEU A 127 30.85 28.34 -29.88
C LEU A 127 30.83 27.39 -31.09
N ALA A 128 32.00 27.09 -31.68
CA ALA A 128 32.13 26.12 -32.77
C ALA A 128 31.84 24.70 -32.32
N GLU A 129 32.29 24.30 -31.14
CA GLU A 129 31.98 22.98 -30.54
C GLU A 129 30.48 22.84 -30.29
N GLY A 130 29.80 23.85 -29.76
CA GLY A 130 28.33 23.86 -29.60
C GLY A 130 27.60 23.74 -30.93
N ALA A 131 28.03 24.46 -31.95
CA ALA A 131 27.44 24.36 -33.28
C ALA A 131 27.61 22.97 -33.89
N ALA A 132 28.79 22.36 -33.73
CA ALA A 132 29.02 20.97 -34.16
C ALA A 132 28.13 19.96 -33.41
N LEU A 133 27.98 20.14 -32.08
CA LEU A 133 27.12 19.31 -31.25
C LEU A 133 25.65 19.36 -31.73
N PHE A 134 25.09 20.56 -31.90
CA PHE A 134 23.70 20.71 -32.36
C PHE A 134 23.49 20.25 -33.80
N THR A 135 24.49 20.44 -34.67
CA THR A 135 24.45 19.92 -36.05
C THR A 135 24.37 18.38 -36.05
N ALA A 136 25.20 17.73 -35.22
CA ALA A 136 25.16 16.28 -35.06
C ALA A 136 23.85 15.80 -34.44
N ALA A 137 23.36 16.53 -33.43
CA ALA A 137 22.12 16.20 -32.73
C ALA A 137 20.86 16.39 -33.58
N ALA A 138 20.88 17.26 -34.57
CA ALA A 138 19.77 17.43 -35.52
C ALA A 138 19.58 16.19 -36.43
N ALA A 139 20.66 15.43 -36.66
CA ALA A 139 20.59 14.22 -37.48
C ALA A 139 19.78 13.12 -36.79
N GLY A 140 18.78 12.57 -37.49
CA GLY A 140 17.94 11.48 -36.99
C GLY A 140 16.76 11.91 -36.11
N ARG A 141 16.59 13.21 -35.83
CA ARG A 141 15.40 13.76 -35.15
C ARG A 141 14.27 14.09 -36.14
N ASN A 142 13.05 14.28 -35.62
CA ASN A 142 11.96 14.80 -36.41
C ASN A 142 12.26 16.19 -36.97
N ALA A 143 11.52 16.64 -38.00
CA ALA A 143 11.83 17.88 -38.70
C ALA A 143 11.73 19.14 -37.82
N GLU A 144 10.86 19.18 -36.85
CA GLU A 144 10.67 20.31 -35.91
C GLU A 144 11.86 20.44 -34.94
N ASP A 145 12.22 19.36 -34.25
CA ASP A 145 13.35 19.34 -33.34
C ASP A 145 14.69 19.57 -34.07
N ALA A 146 14.85 18.97 -35.25
CA ALA A 146 16.01 19.22 -36.12
C ALA A 146 16.15 20.68 -36.54
N ALA A 147 15.02 21.36 -36.83
CA ALA A 147 15.04 22.78 -37.14
C ALA A 147 15.50 23.67 -35.97
N VAL A 148 15.07 23.34 -34.72
CA VAL A 148 15.49 24.05 -33.51
C VAL A 148 17.02 23.96 -33.34
N PHE A 149 17.58 22.75 -33.42
CA PHE A 149 19.02 22.56 -33.27
C PHE A 149 19.81 23.15 -34.43
N THR A 150 19.30 23.10 -35.66
CA THR A 150 19.93 23.72 -36.83
C THR A 150 19.99 25.23 -36.64
N ALA A 151 18.91 25.88 -36.19
CA ALA A 151 18.88 27.32 -35.94
C ALA A 151 19.88 27.73 -34.84
N ALA A 152 19.93 26.94 -33.71
CA ALA A 152 20.91 27.17 -32.66
C ALA A 152 22.35 27.05 -33.17
N ALA A 153 22.67 26.02 -33.97
CA ALA A 153 23.98 25.85 -34.59
C ALA A 153 24.38 27.01 -35.51
N GLN A 154 23.43 27.49 -36.32
CA GLN A 154 23.66 28.65 -37.20
C GLN A 154 23.94 29.95 -36.41
N THR A 155 23.17 30.23 -35.37
CA THR A 155 23.36 31.41 -34.51
C THR A 155 24.67 31.35 -33.75
N LEU A 156 25.10 30.21 -33.21
CA LEU A 156 26.39 29.99 -32.56
C LEU A 156 27.56 30.37 -33.47
N THR A 157 27.45 30.18 -34.77
CA THR A 157 28.49 30.45 -35.75
C THR A 157 28.40 31.83 -36.42
N ASP A 158 27.36 32.61 -36.16
CA ASP A 158 27.15 33.93 -36.78
C ASP A 158 28.04 34.99 -36.12
N SER A 159 29.20 35.25 -36.73
CA SER A 159 30.14 36.26 -36.26
C SER A 159 29.65 37.73 -36.33
N GLY A 160 28.47 37.96 -36.93
CA GLY A 160 27.83 39.27 -36.94
C GLY A 160 27.06 39.61 -35.67
N LEU A 161 26.89 38.59 -34.74
CA LEU A 161 26.19 38.76 -33.49
C LEU A 161 27.17 38.86 -32.30
N PRO A 162 26.80 39.54 -31.21
CA PRO A 162 27.55 39.54 -29.94
C PRO A 162 27.72 38.10 -29.42
N VAL A 163 28.84 37.86 -28.71
CA VAL A 163 29.14 36.51 -28.15
C VAL A 163 28.07 36.03 -27.19
N GLU A 164 27.51 36.93 -26.39
CA GLU A 164 26.44 36.62 -25.44
C GLU A 164 25.20 36.15 -26.15
N ASP A 165 24.78 36.79 -27.25
CA ASP A 165 23.59 36.40 -28.02
C ASP A 165 23.82 35.07 -28.74
N ARG A 166 25.02 34.85 -29.26
CA ARG A 166 25.41 33.55 -29.86
C ARG A 166 25.33 32.42 -28.85
N PHE A 167 25.92 32.60 -27.66
CA PHE A 167 25.91 31.58 -26.62
C PHE A 167 24.49 31.32 -26.10
N ALA A 168 23.68 32.37 -25.87
CA ALA A 168 22.30 32.25 -25.41
C ALA A 168 21.41 31.43 -26.37
N ALA A 169 21.71 31.39 -27.67
CA ALA A 169 20.97 30.54 -28.62
C ALA A 169 21.09 29.04 -28.30
N GLY A 170 22.22 28.64 -27.70
CA GLY A 170 22.43 27.24 -27.27
C GLY A 170 21.65 26.82 -26.02
N SER A 171 21.06 27.79 -25.31
CA SER A 171 20.19 27.56 -24.13
C SER A 171 18.85 28.30 -24.24
N SER A 172 18.38 28.55 -25.46
CA SER A 172 17.03 29.11 -25.68
C SER A 172 15.94 28.16 -25.17
N ASP A 173 14.78 28.71 -24.79
CA ASP A 173 13.64 27.93 -24.32
C ASP A 173 13.27 26.79 -25.29
N ALA A 174 13.35 27.04 -26.61
CA ALA A 174 13.11 26.03 -27.62
C ALA A 174 14.12 24.87 -27.57
N VAL A 175 15.40 25.17 -27.41
CA VAL A 175 16.47 24.15 -27.27
C VAL A 175 16.28 23.37 -25.99
N LEU A 176 16.04 24.05 -24.86
CA LEU A 176 15.84 23.41 -23.57
C LEU A 176 14.60 22.50 -23.57
N ALA A 177 13.50 22.91 -24.19
CA ALA A 177 12.29 22.09 -24.31
C ALA A 177 12.51 20.80 -25.13
N VAL A 178 13.35 20.85 -26.18
CA VAL A 178 13.74 19.64 -26.92
C VAL A 178 14.62 18.75 -26.08
N LEU A 179 15.62 19.32 -25.40
CA LEU A 179 16.58 18.56 -24.57
C LEU A 179 15.94 17.94 -23.33
N ASP A 180 14.91 18.56 -22.79
CA ASP A 180 14.16 18.00 -21.65
C ASP A 180 13.39 16.75 -22.07
N ARG A 181 12.74 16.79 -23.22
CA ARG A 181 11.98 15.67 -23.77
C ARG A 181 12.87 14.57 -24.35
N ASP A 182 13.92 14.95 -25.08
CA ASP A 182 14.84 14.04 -25.77
C ASP A 182 16.29 14.55 -25.68
N PRO A 183 17.01 14.28 -24.57
CA PRO A 183 18.38 14.74 -24.36
C PRO A 183 19.37 14.16 -25.37
N ILE A 184 20.49 14.88 -25.62
CA ILE A 184 21.59 14.36 -26.42
C ILE A 184 22.39 13.38 -25.53
N ARG A 185 22.25 12.09 -25.81
CA ARG A 185 22.85 11.00 -25.01
C ARG A 185 24.00 10.35 -25.75
N ASP A 186 25.16 10.24 -25.10
CA ASP A 186 26.32 9.52 -25.61
C ASP A 186 26.78 8.49 -24.59
N LEU A 187 27.52 7.48 -25.04
CA LEU A 187 28.08 6.40 -24.20
C LEU A 187 27.05 5.72 -23.30
N VAL A 188 25.83 5.49 -23.82
CA VAL A 188 24.71 4.93 -23.04
C VAL A 188 25.06 3.54 -22.47
N THR A 189 24.86 3.38 -21.18
CA THR A 189 24.91 2.10 -20.48
C THR A 189 23.53 1.81 -19.90
N SER A 190 23.02 0.60 -20.07
CA SER A 190 21.77 0.14 -19.45
C SER A 190 22.04 -0.83 -18.32
N SER A 191 21.29 -0.73 -17.24
CA SER A 191 21.24 -1.75 -16.19
C SER A 191 20.56 -3.03 -16.69
N SER A 192 20.55 -4.09 -15.87
CA SER A 192 19.62 -5.19 -16.07
C SER A 192 18.18 -4.71 -16.01
N ARG A 193 17.27 -5.45 -16.64
CA ARG A 193 15.83 -5.26 -16.44
C ARG A 193 15.41 -5.91 -15.13
N TYR A 194 14.72 -5.16 -14.28
CA TYR A 194 14.22 -5.62 -12.99
C TYR A 194 12.73 -5.90 -13.08
N PRO A 195 12.25 -7.02 -12.51
CA PRO A 195 10.86 -7.41 -12.60
C PRO A 195 9.96 -6.52 -11.74
N LEU A 196 8.78 -6.21 -12.29
CA LEU A 196 7.73 -5.45 -11.65
C LEU A 196 6.40 -6.17 -11.84
N ARG A 197 5.73 -6.52 -10.76
CA ARG A 197 4.38 -7.10 -10.78
C ARG A 197 3.37 -5.98 -10.57
N VAL A 198 2.56 -5.70 -11.60
CA VAL A 198 1.46 -4.74 -11.51
C VAL A 198 0.17 -5.52 -11.26
N GLU A 199 -0.34 -5.39 -10.04
CA GLU A 199 -1.53 -6.08 -9.56
C GLU A 199 -2.76 -5.20 -9.75
N ARG A 200 -3.98 -5.75 -9.63
CA ARG A 200 -5.20 -4.93 -9.74
C ARG A 200 -5.27 -3.86 -8.64
N GLU A 201 -6.02 -2.79 -8.89
CA GLU A 201 -6.08 -1.61 -8.02
C GLU A 201 -6.37 -1.96 -6.55
N LEU A 202 -7.32 -2.86 -6.29
CA LEU A 202 -7.71 -3.25 -4.94
C LEU A 202 -6.61 -3.99 -4.16
N ALA A 203 -5.57 -4.50 -4.82
CA ALA A 203 -4.39 -5.08 -4.16
C ALA A 203 -3.54 -4.03 -3.43
N GLY A 204 -3.55 -2.78 -3.90
CA GLY A 204 -2.76 -1.68 -3.33
C GLY A 204 -3.58 -0.54 -2.76
N ARG A 205 -4.90 -0.51 -2.98
CA ARG A 205 -5.80 0.59 -2.55
C ARG A 205 -7.16 0.05 -2.21
N GLY A 206 -7.72 0.37 -1.03
CA GLY A 206 -9.06 -0.05 -0.66
C GLY A 206 -9.37 0.09 0.83
N SER A 207 -10.65 0.01 1.16
CA SER A 207 -11.19 0.10 2.52
C SER A 207 -11.94 -1.17 2.86
N TRP A 208 -11.67 -1.77 4.01
CA TRP A 208 -12.18 -3.07 4.42
C TRP A 208 -13.12 -2.95 5.61
N TYR A 209 -14.20 -3.74 5.60
CA TYR A 209 -15.11 -3.87 6.72
C TYR A 209 -15.34 -5.34 7.06
N GLU A 210 -15.04 -5.71 8.31
CA GLU A 210 -15.21 -7.08 8.82
C GLU A 210 -16.49 -7.17 9.64
N PHE A 211 -17.29 -8.21 9.40
CA PHE A 211 -18.40 -8.59 10.27
C PHE A 211 -18.66 -10.12 10.26
N PHE A 212 -19.32 -10.60 11.31
CA PHE A 212 -19.73 -12.00 11.43
C PHE A 212 -21.13 -12.18 10.83
N PRO A 213 -21.31 -12.93 9.72
CA PRO A 213 -22.64 -13.12 9.11
C PRO A 213 -23.64 -13.74 10.09
N ARG A 214 -23.17 -14.59 11.03
CA ARG A 214 -24.00 -15.20 12.05
C ARG A 214 -24.62 -14.23 13.05
N SER A 215 -24.02 -13.05 13.23
CA SER A 215 -24.54 -11.97 14.10
C SER A 215 -25.46 -11.01 13.36
N GLU A 216 -25.26 -10.86 12.04
CA GLU A 216 -26.07 -9.94 11.22
C GLU A 216 -27.51 -10.46 11.05
N GLY A 217 -28.41 -9.93 11.87
CA GLY A 217 -29.80 -10.38 11.95
C GLY A 217 -30.04 -11.52 12.92
N ALA A 218 -29.07 -11.86 13.78
CA ALA A 218 -29.29 -12.77 14.90
C ALA A 218 -30.33 -12.21 15.86
N VAL A 219 -31.17 -13.07 16.40
CA VAL A 219 -32.25 -12.72 17.32
C VAL A 219 -32.23 -13.60 18.55
N MET A 220 -32.29 -12.99 19.73
CA MET A 220 -32.48 -13.73 20.98
C MET A 220 -33.98 -13.80 21.30
N ASP A 221 -34.50 -15.02 21.49
CA ASP A 221 -35.86 -15.20 22.00
C ASP A 221 -35.92 -14.66 23.45
N PRO A 222 -36.76 -13.66 23.75
CA PRO A 222 -36.83 -13.08 25.08
C PRO A 222 -37.37 -14.05 26.14
N THR A 223 -38.05 -15.11 25.75
CA THR A 223 -38.66 -16.12 26.66
C THR A 223 -37.72 -17.27 26.96
N THR A 224 -37.19 -17.91 25.90
CA THR A 224 -36.29 -19.07 26.05
C THR A 224 -34.85 -18.68 26.26
N ARG A 225 -34.46 -17.45 25.91
CA ARG A 225 -33.07 -16.94 25.90
C ARG A 225 -32.16 -17.68 24.90
N GLU A 226 -32.77 -18.35 23.93
CA GLU A 226 -32.04 -19.02 22.85
C GLU A 226 -31.77 -18.03 21.71
N TRP A 227 -30.64 -18.16 21.07
CA TRP A 227 -30.27 -17.40 19.89
C TRP A 227 -30.70 -18.12 18.61
N ALA A 228 -31.31 -17.38 17.71
CA ALA A 228 -31.38 -17.76 16.30
C ALA A 228 -30.26 -17.07 15.54
N SER A 229 -29.43 -17.83 14.83
CA SER A 229 -28.30 -17.30 14.03
C SER A 229 -28.79 -16.36 12.93
N GLY A 230 -27.99 -15.35 12.62
CA GLY A 230 -28.04 -14.67 11.33
C GLY A 230 -27.65 -15.64 10.20
N THR A 231 -28.05 -15.31 8.98
CA THR A 231 -27.82 -16.08 7.75
C THR A 231 -27.20 -15.19 6.68
N PHE A 232 -26.73 -15.76 5.55
CA PHE A 232 -26.30 -14.94 4.41
C PHE A 232 -27.42 -14.02 3.91
N ARG A 233 -28.66 -14.46 3.95
CA ARG A 233 -29.84 -13.64 3.55
C ARG A 233 -30.07 -12.44 4.50
N THR A 234 -29.85 -12.63 5.80
CA THR A 234 -29.98 -11.52 6.76
C THR A 234 -28.74 -10.59 6.69
N ALA A 235 -27.54 -11.15 6.57
CA ALA A 235 -26.31 -10.41 6.42
C ALA A 235 -26.28 -9.56 5.13
N ALA A 236 -26.87 -10.02 4.04
CA ALA A 236 -26.99 -9.25 2.79
C ALA A 236 -27.68 -7.89 2.99
N ARG A 237 -28.62 -7.79 3.97
CA ARG A 237 -29.30 -6.51 4.30
C ARG A 237 -28.35 -5.48 4.91
N SER A 238 -27.27 -5.93 5.54
CA SER A 238 -26.27 -5.04 6.14
C SER A 238 -25.29 -4.45 5.13
N LEU A 239 -25.21 -5.04 3.91
CA LEU A 239 -24.28 -4.59 2.87
C LEU A 239 -24.55 -3.17 2.40
N GLU A 240 -25.81 -2.72 2.33
CA GLU A 240 -26.15 -1.34 1.97
C GLU A 240 -25.58 -0.33 2.96
N ARG A 241 -25.59 -0.64 4.27
CA ARG A 241 -25.00 0.20 5.31
C ARG A 241 -23.50 0.33 5.10
N VAL A 242 -22.82 -0.78 4.83
CA VAL A 242 -21.36 -0.81 4.63
C VAL A 242 -20.96 -0.09 3.34
N ALA A 243 -21.69 -0.32 2.23
CA ALA A 243 -21.45 0.38 0.97
C ALA A 243 -21.66 1.90 1.11
N ARG A 244 -22.66 2.33 1.89
CA ARG A 244 -22.93 3.74 2.18
C ARG A 244 -21.80 4.39 2.98
N MET A 245 -21.14 3.68 3.87
CA MET A 245 -19.94 4.15 4.55
C MET A 245 -18.71 4.24 3.65
N GLY A 246 -18.79 3.76 2.41
CA GLY A 246 -17.73 3.89 1.43
C GLY A 246 -16.65 2.81 1.52
N PHE A 247 -16.93 1.65 2.07
CA PHE A 247 -16.02 0.51 2.02
C PHE A 247 -16.02 -0.17 0.64
N ASP A 248 -14.95 -0.90 0.35
CA ASP A 248 -14.74 -1.61 -0.92
C ASP A 248 -14.79 -3.13 -0.74
N VAL A 249 -14.44 -3.63 0.45
CA VAL A 249 -14.35 -5.05 0.76
C VAL A 249 -15.16 -5.38 2.01
N ILE A 250 -16.00 -6.43 1.91
CA ILE A 250 -16.58 -7.12 3.05
C ILE A 250 -15.72 -8.33 3.38
N TYR A 251 -15.20 -8.38 4.60
CA TYR A 251 -14.48 -9.54 5.09
C TYR A 251 -15.34 -10.34 6.06
N LEU A 252 -15.48 -11.64 5.78
CA LEU A 252 -16.20 -12.61 6.59
C LEU A 252 -15.21 -13.54 7.31
N PRO A 253 -15.25 -13.66 8.64
CA PRO A 253 -14.63 -14.76 9.37
C PRO A 253 -15.06 -16.11 8.79
N PRO A 254 -14.40 -17.24 9.15
CA PRO A 254 -14.69 -18.52 8.56
C PRO A 254 -16.18 -18.85 8.55
N VAL A 255 -16.72 -19.22 7.39
CA VAL A 255 -18.15 -19.52 7.17
C VAL A 255 -18.45 -21.03 7.20
N HIS A 256 -17.47 -21.82 7.59
CA HIS A 256 -17.50 -23.29 7.56
C HIS A 256 -18.18 -23.87 8.79
N PRO A 257 -18.59 -25.18 8.73
CA PRO A 257 -19.05 -25.88 9.91
C PRO A 257 -18.06 -25.84 11.06
N ILE A 258 -18.57 -25.71 12.30
CA ILE A 258 -17.76 -25.55 13.51
C ILE A 258 -17.79 -26.86 14.31
N GLY A 259 -16.63 -27.31 14.79
CA GLY A 259 -16.49 -28.49 15.60
C GLY A 259 -17.27 -28.43 16.92
N THR A 260 -17.64 -29.60 17.45
CA THR A 260 -18.32 -29.75 18.74
C THR A 260 -17.39 -30.22 19.86
N THR A 261 -16.37 -30.99 19.49
CA THR A 261 -15.37 -31.51 20.45
C THR A 261 -14.48 -30.35 20.93
N HIS A 262 -14.41 -30.16 22.24
CA HIS A 262 -13.71 -29.05 22.90
C HIS A 262 -14.19 -27.65 22.47
N ARG A 263 -15.44 -27.54 21.98
CA ARG A 263 -16.03 -26.25 21.59
C ARG A 263 -15.89 -25.24 22.71
N LYS A 264 -15.48 -24.03 22.36
CA LYS A 264 -15.37 -22.91 23.31
C LYS A 264 -16.72 -22.26 23.54
N GLY A 265 -16.98 -21.88 24.78
CA GLY A 265 -18.12 -21.08 25.18
C GLY A 265 -17.80 -19.59 25.29
N PRO A 266 -18.75 -18.79 25.81
CA PRO A 266 -18.64 -17.35 25.97
C PRO A 266 -17.31 -16.93 26.62
N ASN A 267 -16.75 -15.82 26.10
CA ASN A 267 -15.47 -15.28 26.57
C ASN A 267 -14.30 -16.29 26.59
N ASN A 268 -14.30 -17.23 25.64
CA ASN A 268 -13.27 -18.26 25.48
C ASN A 268 -13.24 -19.28 26.66
N THR A 269 -14.36 -19.56 27.30
CA THR A 269 -14.44 -20.62 28.31
C THR A 269 -14.19 -21.97 27.67
N LEU A 270 -13.65 -22.92 28.48
CA LEU A 270 -13.18 -24.21 27.98
C LEU A 270 -14.31 -25.19 27.58
N VAL A 271 -15.53 -24.91 27.98
CA VAL A 271 -16.71 -25.75 27.72
C VAL A 271 -17.86 -24.87 27.26
N ALA A 272 -18.40 -25.19 26.09
CA ALA A 272 -19.58 -24.55 25.58
C ALA A 272 -20.84 -25.07 26.28
N GLY A 273 -21.80 -24.20 26.54
CA GLY A 273 -23.13 -24.51 26.94
C GLY A 273 -24.04 -24.89 25.74
N PRO A 274 -25.25 -25.37 26.00
CA PRO A 274 -26.24 -25.56 24.95
C PRO A 274 -26.54 -24.23 24.21
N GLY A 275 -26.46 -24.25 22.87
CA GLY A 275 -26.70 -23.06 22.05
C GLY A 275 -25.49 -22.14 21.85
N ASP A 276 -24.37 -22.39 22.47
CA ASP A 276 -23.16 -21.63 22.21
C ASP A 276 -22.60 -21.92 20.81
N PRO A 277 -22.34 -20.90 19.97
CA PRO A 277 -21.96 -21.11 18.57
C PRO A 277 -20.54 -21.64 18.39
N GLY A 278 -19.66 -21.46 19.38
CA GLY A 278 -18.23 -21.78 19.26
C GLY A 278 -17.45 -20.83 18.38
N SER A 279 -16.15 -21.08 18.23
CA SER A 279 -15.26 -20.29 17.38
C SER A 279 -15.37 -20.68 15.91
N PRO A 280 -15.59 -19.77 14.97
CA PRO A 280 -15.58 -20.08 13.54
C PRO A 280 -14.22 -20.63 13.05
N TRP A 281 -13.14 -20.33 13.74
CA TRP A 281 -11.79 -20.84 13.42
C TRP A 281 -11.57 -22.30 13.83
N ALA A 282 -12.47 -22.90 14.58
CA ALA A 282 -12.51 -24.35 14.87
C ALA A 282 -13.25 -25.07 13.74
N ILE A 283 -12.67 -25.06 12.54
CA ILE A 283 -13.30 -25.49 11.29
C ILE A 283 -13.50 -27.00 11.23
N GLY A 284 -14.71 -27.41 10.87
CA GLY A 284 -15.06 -28.79 10.51
C GLY A 284 -15.92 -29.49 11.54
N SER A 285 -16.90 -30.23 11.04
CA SER A 285 -17.79 -31.09 11.79
C SER A 285 -18.29 -32.23 10.89
N SER A 286 -19.27 -33.01 11.35
CA SER A 286 -19.96 -33.99 10.49
C SER A 286 -20.64 -33.37 9.27
N GLU A 287 -20.88 -32.05 9.27
CA GLU A 287 -21.51 -31.30 8.18
C GLU A 287 -20.53 -30.87 7.08
N GLY A 288 -19.20 -31.07 7.29
CA GLY A 288 -18.17 -30.78 6.33
C GLY A 288 -16.97 -30.01 6.90
N GLY A 289 -16.05 -29.62 6.03
CA GLY A 289 -14.81 -28.91 6.34
C GLY A 289 -14.71 -27.56 5.67
N HIS A 290 -13.51 -27.25 5.16
CA HIS A 290 -13.20 -25.99 4.48
C HIS A 290 -13.94 -25.79 3.15
N ASP A 291 -14.54 -26.81 2.61
CA ASP A 291 -15.34 -26.80 1.38
C ASP A 291 -16.84 -26.89 1.65
N ALA A 292 -17.28 -26.55 2.86
CA ALA A 292 -18.70 -26.56 3.24
C ALA A 292 -19.08 -25.24 3.93
N ILE A 293 -20.37 -24.93 3.91
CA ILE A 293 -20.98 -23.79 4.61
C ILE A 293 -21.62 -24.29 5.90
N HIS A 294 -21.50 -23.51 6.98
CA HIS A 294 -22.19 -23.78 8.24
C HIS A 294 -23.70 -23.80 8.01
N PRO A 295 -24.40 -24.87 8.42
CA PRO A 295 -25.85 -25.02 8.13
C PRO A 295 -26.72 -23.84 8.58
N ASP A 296 -26.36 -23.19 9.71
CA ASP A 296 -27.12 -22.04 10.21
C ASP A 296 -26.93 -20.78 9.33
N LEU A 297 -25.88 -20.69 8.51
CA LEU A 297 -25.71 -19.57 7.59
C LEU A 297 -26.49 -19.71 6.29
N GLY A 298 -26.85 -20.94 5.91
CA GLY A 298 -27.58 -21.24 4.69
C GLY A 298 -26.87 -22.23 3.78
N THR A 299 -27.10 -22.11 2.47
CA THR A 299 -26.58 -22.99 1.42
C THR A 299 -25.56 -22.24 0.55
N PHE A 300 -24.93 -22.92 -0.41
CA PHE A 300 -24.10 -22.30 -1.42
C PHE A 300 -24.87 -21.30 -2.30
N GLU A 301 -26.14 -21.61 -2.60
CA GLU A 301 -27.01 -20.68 -3.34
C GLU A 301 -27.29 -19.40 -2.53
N ASP A 302 -27.40 -19.49 -1.20
CA ASP A 302 -27.53 -18.32 -0.33
C ASP A 302 -26.24 -17.50 -0.28
N PHE A 303 -25.09 -18.18 -0.27
CA PHE A 303 -23.78 -17.52 -0.35
C PHE A 303 -23.57 -16.83 -1.70
N ASP A 304 -23.88 -17.51 -2.80
CA ASP A 304 -23.75 -16.93 -4.15
C ASP A 304 -24.64 -15.69 -4.29
N ALA A 305 -25.87 -15.74 -3.77
CA ALA A 305 -26.77 -14.57 -3.73
C ALA A 305 -26.22 -13.42 -2.86
N PHE A 306 -25.54 -13.73 -1.77
CA PHE A 306 -24.85 -12.72 -0.94
C PHE A 306 -23.70 -12.07 -1.70
N VAL A 307 -22.86 -12.84 -2.39
CA VAL A 307 -21.77 -12.35 -3.24
C VAL A 307 -22.30 -11.48 -4.38
N ASP A 308 -23.39 -11.88 -5.03
CA ASP A 308 -24.04 -11.10 -6.09
C ASP A 308 -24.57 -9.77 -5.55
N THR A 309 -25.24 -9.77 -4.38
CA THR A 309 -25.71 -8.54 -3.72
C THR A 309 -24.53 -7.61 -3.39
N ALA A 310 -23.41 -8.14 -2.88
CA ALA A 310 -22.22 -7.37 -2.61
C ALA A 310 -21.68 -6.71 -3.90
N ARG A 311 -21.62 -7.47 -4.99
CA ARG A 311 -21.16 -7.00 -6.30
C ARG A 311 -22.04 -5.88 -6.87
N GLU A 312 -23.38 -5.99 -6.73
CA GLU A 312 -24.32 -4.93 -7.14
C GLU A 312 -24.07 -3.63 -6.39
N LEU A 313 -23.66 -3.72 -5.13
CA LEU A 313 -23.29 -2.59 -4.28
C LEU A 313 -21.83 -2.14 -4.45
N LYS A 314 -21.08 -2.72 -5.40
CA LYS A 314 -19.66 -2.50 -5.65
C LYS A 314 -18.75 -2.87 -4.47
N LEU A 315 -19.15 -3.84 -3.71
CA LEU A 315 -18.37 -4.48 -2.65
C LEU A 315 -17.80 -5.80 -3.17
N GLU A 316 -16.59 -6.15 -2.76
CA GLU A 316 -16.03 -7.49 -2.97
C GLU A 316 -16.04 -8.28 -1.65
N VAL A 317 -16.30 -9.58 -1.76
CA VAL A 317 -16.32 -10.46 -0.59
C VAL A 317 -14.96 -11.10 -0.40
N ALA A 318 -14.40 -10.90 0.80
CA ALA A 318 -13.25 -11.63 1.30
C ALA A 318 -13.71 -12.70 2.30
N ILE A 319 -13.16 -13.91 2.21
CA ILE A 319 -13.37 -14.96 3.22
C ILE A 319 -12.06 -15.28 3.93
N ASP A 320 -12.19 -15.82 5.14
CA ASP A 320 -11.05 -16.29 5.91
C ASP A 320 -10.54 -17.64 5.37
N LEU A 321 -9.22 -17.73 5.17
CA LEU A 321 -8.52 -18.98 4.88
C LEU A 321 -7.69 -19.37 6.11
N ALA A 322 -8.34 -20.08 7.04
CA ALA A 322 -7.69 -20.58 8.26
C ALA A 322 -7.31 -22.05 8.08
N LEU A 323 -6.02 -22.32 7.85
CA LEU A 323 -5.50 -23.66 7.59
C LEU A 323 -5.25 -24.42 8.90
N GLN A 324 -6.36 -24.80 9.53
CA GLN A 324 -6.44 -25.57 10.77
C GLN A 324 -7.78 -26.30 10.83
N ALA A 325 -7.87 -27.33 11.64
CA ALA A 325 -9.06 -28.18 11.70
C ALA A 325 -9.54 -28.33 13.14
N SER A 326 -10.86 -28.46 13.35
CA SER A 326 -11.37 -28.94 14.63
C SER A 326 -11.07 -30.43 14.78
N PRO A 327 -11.18 -31.01 16.00
CA PRO A 327 -11.10 -32.45 16.18
C PRO A 327 -12.11 -33.26 15.38
N ASP A 328 -13.24 -32.65 15.01
CA ASP A 328 -14.36 -33.27 14.27
C ASP A 328 -14.26 -33.09 12.75
N HIS A 329 -13.20 -32.45 12.24
CA HIS A 329 -13.02 -32.21 10.82
C HIS A 329 -12.90 -33.51 10.03
N PRO A 330 -13.54 -33.68 8.86
CA PRO A 330 -13.45 -34.87 8.04
C PRO A 330 -12.01 -35.35 7.75
N TRP A 331 -11.06 -34.41 7.57
CA TRP A 331 -9.64 -34.74 7.34
C TRP A 331 -8.99 -35.49 8.51
N VAL A 332 -9.44 -35.30 9.76
CA VAL A 332 -8.88 -36.01 10.91
C VAL A 332 -9.03 -37.54 10.76
N SER A 333 -10.08 -37.99 10.15
CA SER A 333 -10.33 -39.43 9.90
C SER A 333 -9.85 -39.88 8.52
N SER A 334 -9.97 -39.05 7.47
CA SER A 334 -9.62 -39.45 6.09
C SER A 334 -8.15 -39.25 5.76
N HIS A 335 -7.48 -38.29 6.41
CA HIS A 335 -6.07 -37.91 6.21
C HIS A 335 -5.34 -37.65 7.54
N PRO A 336 -5.25 -38.67 8.42
CA PRO A 336 -4.56 -38.52 9.70
C PRO A 336 -3.10 -38.10 9.58
N GLU A 337 -2.47 -38.36 8.43
CA GLU A 337 -1.11 -37.94 8.08
C GLU A 337 -0.95 -36.40 8.01
N TRP A 338 -2.04 -35.66 7.81
CA TRP A 338 -2.00 -34.19 7.78
C TRP A 338 -1.96 -33.55 9.19
N PHE A 339 -1.85 -34.38 10.23
CA PHE A 339 -1.79 -33.93 11.63
C PHE A 339 -0.56 -34.48 12.34
N THR A 340 -0.16 -33.81 13.40
CA THR A 340 0.98 -34.25 14.23
C THR A 340 0.46 -35.17 15.33
N THR A 341 0.86 -36.44 15.31
CA THR A 341 0.55 -37.40 16.38
C THR A 341 1.64 -37.33 17.47
N ARG A 342 1.21 -37.21 18.72
CA ARG A 342 2.07 -37.25 19.91
C ARG A 342 2.46 -38.68 20.28
N VAL A 343 3.42 -38.82 21.20
CA VAL A 343 3.90 -40.13 21.64
C VAL A 343 2.85 -40.98 22.38
N ASP A 344 1.82 -40.36 22.92
CA ASP A 344 0.67 -41.00 23.53
C ASP A 344 -0.47 -41.37 22.54
N GLY A 345 -0.25 -41.10 21.25
CA GLY A 345 -1.22 -41.36 20.20
C GLY A 345 -2.27 -40.26 20.01
N SER A 346 -2.28 -39.22 20.83
CA SER A 346 -3.17 -38.07 20.65
C SER A 346 -2.68 -37.17 19.52
N ILE A 347 -3.61 -36.44 18.85
CA ILE A 347 -3.25 -35.40 17.91
C ILE A 347 -2.86 -34.12 18.67
N ALA A 348 -1.80 -33.43 18.22
CA ALA A 348 -1.38 -32.18 18.79
C ALA A 348 -2.39 -31.07 18.47
N TYR A 349 -2.93 -30.43 19.51
CA TYR A 349 -3.74 -29.21 19.33
C TYR A 349 -2.83 -27.96 19.28
N ALA A 350 -3.42 -26.85 18.78
CA ALA A 350 -2.71 -25.58 18.71
C ALA A 350 -2.40 -25.04 20.11
N GLU A 351 -1.17 -24.60 20.33
CA GLU A 351 -0.75 -23.98 21.58
C GLU A 351 0.31 -22.90 21.35
N ASN A 352 0.24 -21.88 22.21
CA ASN A 352 1.28 -20.88 22.38
C ASN A 352 1.49 -20.78 23.90
N PRO A 353 2.34 -21.65 24.49
CA PRO A 353 2.41 -21.85 25.93
C PRO A 353 2.53 -20.53 26.73
N PRO A 354 1.73 -20.37 27.80
CA PRO A 354 0.82 -21.37 28.39
C PRO A 354 -0.59 -21.45 27.75
N LYS A 355 -0.90 -20.64 26.71
CA LYS A 355 -2.21 -20.66 26.03
C LYS A 355 -2.40 -21.96 25.24
N LYS A 356 -3.60 -22.54 25.33
CA LYS A 356 -3.99 -23.79 24.67
C LYS A 356 -5.32 -23.60 23.91
N TYR A 357 -5.37 -24.11 22.67
CA TYR A 357 -6.52 -24.08 21.80
C TYR A 357 -6.95 -25.51 21.44
N GLN A 358 -7.58 -26.20 22.40
CA GLN A 358 -7.89 -27.62 22.27
C GLN A 358 -8.92 -27.92 21.19
N ASP A 359 -9.67 -26.92 20.77
CA ASP A 359 -10.64 -26.95 19.66
C ASP A 359 -10.01 -26.86 18.26
N ILE A 360 -8.67 -26.74 18.18
CA ILE A 360 -7.94 -26.52 16.92
C ILE A 360 -6.75 -27.47 16.81
N TYR A 361 -6.69 -28.23 15.71
CA TYR A 361 -5.53 -29.03 15.29
C TYR A 361 -4.80 -28.33 14.14
N PRO A 362 -3.53 -27.94 14.32
CA PRO A 362 -2.71 -27.41 13.23
C PRO A 362 -2.43 -28.46 12.16
N LEU A 363 -2.39 -28.05 10.89
CA LEU A 363 -2.02 -28.90 9.78
C LEU A 363 -0.49 -29.11 9.72
N ASN A 364 -0.08 -30.34 9.46
CA ASN A 364 1.31 -30.74 9.33
C ASN A 364 1.67 -30.94 7.84
N PHE A 365 2.50 -30.04 7.33
CA PHE A 365 2.96 -30.09 5.93
C PHE A 365 4.13 -31.04 5.68
N ASP A 366 4.76 -31.57 6.74
CA ASP A 366 6.01 -32.36 6.61
C ASP A 366 5.72 -33.83 6.26
N ASN A 367 4.54 -34.36 6.62
CA ASN A 367 4.20 -35.77 6.39
C ASN A 367 3.71 -36.04 4.95
N ASP A 368 2.82 -35.19 4.44
CA ASP A 368 2.32 -35.24 3.05
C ASP A 368 2.19 -33.83 2.50
N TYR A 369 3.31 -33.24 2.10
CA TYR A 369 3.34 -31.89 1.57
C TYR A 369 2.51 -31.73 0.30
N THR A 370 2.59 -32.71 -0.62
CA THR A 370 1.95 -32.61 -1.93
C THR A 370 0.45 -32.76 -1.82
N GLY A 371 -0.03 -33.83 -1.17
CA GLY A 371 -1.48 -34.08 -1.03
C GLY A 371 -2.19 -32.97 -0.28
N LEU A 372 -1.61 -32.51 0.82
CA LEU A 372 -2.18 -31.39 1.58
C LEU A 372 -2.21 -30.09 0.77
N SER A 373 -1.11 -29.78 0.05
CA SER A 373 -1.05 -28.56 -0.76
C SER A 373 -2.05 -28.56 -1.91
N GLU A 374 -2.20 -29.69 -2.61
CA GLU A 374 -3.16 -29.86 -3.70
C GLU A 374 -4.60 -29.75 -3.21
N GLU A 375 -4.91 -30.32 -2.05
CA GLU A 375 -6.25 -30.20 -1.45
C GLU A 375 -6.57 -28.75 -1.06
N ILE A 376 -5.62 -28.02 -0.46
CA ILE A 376 -5.85 -26.61 -0.14
C ILE A 376 -6.05 -25.81 -1.43
N LEU A 377 -5.29 -26.07 -2.49
CA LEU A 377 -5.50 -25.42 -3.78
C LEU A 377 -6.90 -25.73 -4.34
N ARG A 378 -7.37 -26.98 -4.24
CA ARG A 378 -8.72 -27.37 -4.65
C ARG A 378 -9.77 -26.56 -3.91
N VAL A 379 -9.64 -26.42 -2.58
CA VAL A 379 -10.56 -25.64 -1.74
C VAL A 379 -10.58 -24.17 -2.18
N VAL A 380 -9.40 -23.55 -2.35
CA VAL A 380 -9.31 -22.15 -2.80
C VAL A 380 -9.96 -21.96 -4.16
N LEU A 381 -9.70 -22.84 -5.12
CA LEU A 381 -10.29 -22.77 -6.46
C LEU A 381 -11.81 -22.99 -6.44
N MET A 382 -12.34 -23.82 -5.54
CA MET A 382 -13.77 -23.98 -5.33
C MET A 382 -14.42 -22.66 -4.90
N TRP A 383 -13.86 -21.99 -3.86
CA TRP A 383 -14.39 -20.70 -3.41
C TRP A 383 -14.27 -19.60 -4.47
N ILE A 384 -13.22 -19.62 -5.30
CA ILE A 384 -13.11 -18.74 -6.47
C ILE A 384 -14.28 -19.02 -7.43
N GLY A 385 -14.66 -20.28 -7.62
CA GLY A 385 -15.82 -20.68 -8.41
C GLY A 385 -17.14 -20.10 -7.90
N HIS A 386 -17.27 -19.85 -6.60
CA HIS A 386 -18.39 -19.17 -5.93
C HIS A 386 -18.22 -17.64 -5.87
N GLY A 387 -17.30 -17.06 -6.66
CA GLY A 387 -17.15 -15.62 -6.81
C GLY A 387 -16.23 -14.94 -5.79
N VAL A 388 -15.57 -15.69 -4.91
CA VAL A 388 -14.58 -15.14 -3.96
C VAL A 388 -13.31 -14.76 -4.71
N LYS A 389 -12.87 -13.53 -4.50
CA LYS A 389 -11.63 -13.01 -5.11
C LYS A 389 -10.61 -12.56 -4.09
N ILE A 390 -10.92 -12.64 -2.82
CA ILE A 390 -10.04 -12.18 -1.75
C ILE A 390 -10.05 -13.19 -0.61
N PHE A 391 -8.85 -13.58 -0.16
CA PHE A 391 -8.66 -14.45 0.99
C PHE A 391 -7.86 -13.72 2.07
N ARG A 392 -8.45 -13.54 3.23
CA ARG A 392 -7.71 -13.17 4.42
C ARG A 392 -7.14 -14.45 5.03
N VAL A 393 -5.84 -14.53 5.17
CA VAL A 393 -5.17 -15.75 5.60
C VAL A 393 -4.81 -15.66 7.07
N ASP A 394 -5.39 -16.56 7.85
CA ASP A 394 -5.17 -16.67 9.29
C ASP A 394 -3.79 -17.25 9.59
N ASN A 395 -3.00 -16.52 10.38
CA ASN A 395 -1.69 -16.94 10.87
C ASN A 395 -0.79 -17.63 9.81
N PRO A 396 -0.53 -17.03 8.62
CA PRO A 396 0.27 -17.67 7.57
C PRO A 396 1.72 -17.94 8.00
N HIS A 397 2.23 -17.22 8.98
CA HIS A 397 3.58 -17.40 9.53
C HIS A 397 3.78 -18.73 10.28
N THR A 398 2.71 -19.47 10.52
CA THR A 398 2.74 -20.81 11.13
C THR A 398 2.80 -21.94 10.10
N LYS A 399 2.84 -21.63 8.81
CA LYS A 399 2.92 -22.58 7.69
C LYS A 399 4.18 -22.30 6.87
N PRO A 400 4.66 -23.29 6.07
CA PRO A 400 5.88 -23.12 5.29
C PRO A 400 5.78 -21.98 4.26
N LEU A 401 6.78 -21.09 4.23
CA LEU A 401 6.82 -20.00 3.26
C LEU A 401 6.77 -20.49 1.80
N LYS A 402 7.46 -21.60 1.52
CA LYS A 402 7.43 -22.26 0.20
C LYS A 402 6.03 -22.68 -0.24
N PHE A 403 5.17 -23.09 0.71
CA PHE A 403 3.78 -23.42 0.43
C PHE A 403 3.00 -22.19 -0.03
N TRP A 404 3.16 -21.04 0.64
CA TRP A 404 2.48 -19.80 0.26
C TRP A 404 2.93 -19.30 -1.11
N GLU A 405 4.23 -19.30 -1.39
CA GLU A 405 4.76 -18.93 -2.69
C GLU A 405 4.15 -19.80 -3.81
N TRP A 406 4.09 -21.10 -3.58
CA TRP A 406 3.51 -22.05 -4.54
C TRP A 406 1.99 -21.85 -4.71
N LEU A 407 1.23 -21.73 -3.60
CA LEU A 407 -0.23 -21.58 -3.64
C LEU A 407 -0.63 -20.29 -4.34
N ILE A 408 -0.08 -19.16 -3.91
CA ILE A 408 -0.39 -17.84 -4.46
C ILE A 408 -0.05 -17.80 -5.95
N LYS A 409 1.13 -18.32 -6.32
CA LYS A 409 1.51 -18.40 -7.73
C LYS A 409 0.55 -19.28 -8.52
N SER A 410 0.21 -20.48 -8.03
CA SER A 410 -0.69 -21.42 -8.71
C SER A 410 -2.09 -20.84 -8.94
N VAL A 411 -2.56 -20.02 -8.00
CA VAL A 411 -3.84 -19.29 -8.12
C VAL A 411 -3.70 -18.12 -9.09
N ASN A 412 -2.71 -17.24 -8.89
CA ASN A 412 -2.59 -16.01 -9.68
C ASN A 412 -2.18 -16.26 -11.14
N ASP A 413 -1.57 -17.39 -11.48
CA ASP A 413 -1.32 -17.78 -12.88
C ASP A 413 -2.63 -18.00 -13.67
N LYS A 414 -3.73 -18.37 -12.99
CA LYS A 414 -5.06 -18.61 -13.60
C LYS A 414 -6.08 -17.52 -13.27
N HIS A 415 -5.95 -16.95 -12.08
CA HIS A 415 -6.85 -15.94 -11.51
C HIS A 415 -6.00 -14.76 -11.00
N PRO A 416 -5.45 -13.94 -11.90
CA PRO A 416 -4.52 -12.85 -11.52
C PRO A 416 -5.18 -11.75 -10.70
N ASP A 417 -6.50 -11.73 -10.63
CA ASP A 417 -7.31 -10.80 -9.85
C ASP A 417 -7.59 -11.25 -8.41
N VAL A 418 -7.11 -12.44 -8.02
CA VAL A 418 -7.26 -12.94 -6.64
C VAL A 418 -6.20 -12.32 -5.73
N ILE A 419 -6.64 -11.85 -4.56
CA ILE A 419 -5.82 -11.19 -3.54
C ILE A 419 -5.73 -12.08 -2.29
N PHE A 420 -4.53 -12.15 -1.72
CA PHE A 420 -4.28 -12.77 -0.42
C PHE A 420 -3.79 -11.70 0.57
N LEU A 421 -4.50 -11.53 1.69
CA LEU A 421 -4.14 -10.67 2.80
C LEU A 421 -3.57 -11.51 3.94
N ALA A 422 -2.32 -11.29 4.33
CA ALA A 422 -1.68 -12.00 5.43
C ALA A 422 -2.07 -11.40 6.79
N GLU A 423 -2.60 -12.22 7.69
CA GLU A 423 -2.69 -11.86 9.10
C GLU A 423 -1.50 -12.46 9.85
N ALA A 424 -0.44 -11.66 10.03
CA ALA A 424 0.81 -12.15 10.55
C ALA A 424 1.44 -11.14 11.53
N PHE A 425 1.04 -11.21 12.80
CA PHE A 425 1.67 -10.44 13.87
C PHE A 425 2.88 -11.21 14.40
N THR A 426 4.01 -11.07 13.71
CA THR A 426 5.23 -11.81 13.97
C THR A 426 6.46 -10.93 13.73
N ARG A 427 7.66 -11.52 13.83
CA ARG A 427 8.92 -10.79 13.61
C ARG A 427 8.97 -10.16 12.22
N PRO A 428 9.52 -8.94 12.06
CA PRO A 428 9.56 -8.23 10.79
C PRO A 428 10.08 -9.07 9.63
N ALA A 429 11.16 -9.83 9.82
CA ALA A 429 11.72 -10.70 8.78
C ALA A 429 10.70 -11.72 8.23
N VAL A 430 9.82 -12.26 9.06
CA VAL A 430 8.80 -13.23 8.64
C VAL A 430 7.65 -12.52 7.92
N MET A 431 7.21 -11.36 8.43
CA MET A 431 6.19 -10.53 7.76
C MET A 431 6.64 -10.11 6.37
N HIS A 432 7.88 -9.63 6.24
CA HIS A 432 8.47 -9.22 4.98
C HIS A 432 8.61 -10.41 4.02
N ALA A 433 9.04 -11.57 4.51
CA ALA A 433 9.14 -12.78 3.70
C ALA A 433 7.78 -13.23 3.14
N LEU A 434 6.68 -13.10 3.89
CA LEU A 434 5.33 -13.35 3.37
C LEU A 434 4.96 -12.37 2.25
N GLY A 435 5.27 -11.08 2.40
CA GLY A 435 5.10 -10.10 1.33
C GLY A 435 5.88 -10.48 0.07
N MET A 436 7.13 -10.94 0.22
CA MET A 436 7.98 -11.42 -0.88
C MET A 436 7.47 -12.74 -1.50
N ALA A 437 6.83 -13.60 -0.70
CA ALA A 437 6.25 -14.86 -1.19
C ALA A 437 5.00 -14.69 -2.06
N GLY A 438 4.47 -13.45 -2.15
CA GLY A 438 3.37 -13.14 -3.06
C GLY A 438 2.11 -12.57 -2.41
N PHE A 439 2.00 -12.52 -1.09
CA PHE A 439 0.85 -11.89 -0.44
C PHE A 439 0.70 -10.44 -0.92
N GLN A 440 -0.48 -10.10 -1.43
CA GLN A 440 -0.74 -8.76 -1.96
C GLN A 440 -0.85 -7.72 -0.86
N GLN A 441 -1.38 -8.11 0.31
CA GLN A 441 -1.58 -7.22 1.45
C GLN A 441 -1.14 -7.90 2.74
N SER A 442 -0.91 -7.11 3.80
CA SER A 442 -0.60 -7.63 5.13
C SER A 442 -1.20 -6.75 6.23
N TYR A 443 -1.72 -7.38 7.28
CA TYR A 443 -1.88 -6.71 8.56
C TYR A 443 -0.54 -6.21 9.07
N THR A 444 -0.56 -5.26 10.00
CA THR A 444 0.62 -4.49 10.39
C THR A 444 0.65 -4.20 11.88
N TYR A 445 1.81 -3.79 12.37
CA TYR A 445 1.95 -3.28 13.74
C TYR A 445 1.42 -1.85 13.93
N PHE A 446 0.82 -1.23 12.93
CA PHE A 446 0.13 0.06 13.08
C PHE A 446 -0.78 0.07 14.29
N THR A 447 -1.54 -1.01 14.52
CA THR A 447 -2.50 -1.15 15.63
C THR A 447 -1.93 -0.79 17.00
N TRP A 448 -0.63 -1.05 17.23
CA TRP A 448 0.08 -0.76 18.49
C TRP A 448 1.01 0.45 18.45
N ARG A 449 1.10 1.18 17.33
CA ARG A 449 1.87 2.42 17.24
C ARG A 449 0.98 3.59 17.63
N ASN A 450 1.22 4.21 18.79
CA ASN A 450 0.34 5.21 19.38
C ASN A 450 1.03 6.55 19.61
N THR A 451 2.33 6.56 19.88
CA THR A 451 3.08 7.80 20.05
C THR A 451 3.48 8.40 18.72
N ARG A 452 3.66 9.72 18.68
CA ARG A 452 4.15 10.44 17.50
C ARG A 452 5.38 9.77 16.89
N ARG A 453 6.40 9.51 17.71
CA ARG A 453 7.66 8.94 17.24
C ARG A 453 7.47 7.57 16.60
N GLU A 454 6.71 6.67 17.25
CA GLU A 454 6.42 5.34 16.69
C GLU A 454 5.68 5.41 15.37
N LEU A 455 4.74 6.35 15.22
CA LEU A 455 3.96 6.55 14.01
C LEU A 455 4.83 7.11 12.88
N GLU A 456 5.64 8.14 13.15
CA GLU A 456 6.55 8.75 12.18
C GLU A 456 7.59 7.72 11.67
N GLU A 457 8.22 6.96 12.56
CA GLU A 457 9.16 5.88 12.22
C GLU A 457 8.47 4.82 11.36
N TYR A 458 7.28 4.38 11.76
CA TYR A 458 6.55 3.32 11.06
C TYR A 458 6.02 3.77 9.69
N PHE A 459 5.48 4.98 9.59
CA PHE A 459 5.03 5.53 8.31
C PHE A 459 6.20 5.67 7.33
N THR A 460 7.36 6.09 7.80
CA THR A 460 8.57 6.17 6.99
C THR A 460 9.03 4.79 6.52
N GLU A 461 9.05 3.78 7.40
CA GLU A 461 9.41 2.40 7.07
C GLU A 461 8.52 1.85 5.95
N VAL A 462 7.19 1.90 6.13
CA VAL A 462 6.25 1.28 5.18
C VAL A 462 6.11 2.04 3.87
N SER A 463 6.41 3.34 3.86
CA SER A 463 6.35 4.16 2.64
C SER A 463 7.67 4.21 1.85
N SER A 464 8.76 3.69 2.39
CA SER A 464 10.08 3.72 1.75
C SER A 464 10.73 2.34 1.64
N GLU A 465 11.28 1.80 2.74
CA GLU A 465 12.15 0.62 2.72
C GLU A 465 11.42 -0.65 2.28
N THR A 466 10.18 -0.83 2.74
CA THR A 466 9.40 -2.05 2.50
C THR A 466 8.35 -1.92 1.39
N ALA A 467 8.09 -0.70 0.91
CA ALA A 467 7.03 -0.40 -0.04
C ALA A 467 7.10 -1.22 -1.35
N ALA A 468 8.31 -1.63 -1.74
CA ALA A 468 8.53 -2.40 -2.96
C ALA A 468 7.91 -3.81 -2.93
N PHE A 469 7.68 -4.39 -1.75
CA PHE A 469 7.21 -5.78 -1.63
C PHE A 469 6.16 -6.00 -0.53
N PHE A 470 5.95 -5.01 0.35
CA PHE A 470 5.04 -5.10 1.49
C PHE A 470 3.96 -4.02 1.39
N ARG A 471 2.69 -4.42 1.30
CA ARG A 471 1.53 -3.53 1.21
C ARG A 471 0.77 -3.53 2.54
N PRO A 472 0.95 -2.49 3.36
CA PRO A 472 0.34 -2.41 4.68
C PRO A 472 -1.16 -2.14 4.60
N ASN A 473 -1.98 -3.00 5.22
CA ASN A 473 -3.39 -2.74 5.46
C ASN A 473 -3.58 -2.36 6.94
N PHE A 474 -3.96 -1.11 7.20
CA PHE A 474 -4.06 -0.55 8.53
C PHE A 474 -5.42 -0.85 9.16
N PHE A 475 -5.59 -2.05 9.70
CA PHE A 475 -6.75 -2.34 10.53
C PHE A 475 -6.66 -1.59 11.87
N VAL A 476 -7.74 -0.89 12.23
CA VAL A 476 -7.83 -0.12 13.48
C VAL A 476 -8.20 -1.00 14.68
N ASN A 477 -8.91 -2.08 14.44
CA ASN A 477 -9.31 -3.11 15.39
C ASN A 477 -9.59 -4.43 14.66
N THR A 478 -9.63 -5.55 15.39
CA THR A 478 -10.07 -6.86 14.90
C THR A 478 -10.88 -7.54 15.99
N PRO A 479 -11.58 -8.65 15.75
CA PRO A 479 -12.23 -9.42 16.83
C PRO A 479 -11.30 -9.82 17.96
N ASP A 480 -10.01 -10.05 17.66
CA ASP A 480 -9.00 -10.49 18.63
C ASP A 480 -8.16 -9.33 19.20
N ILE A 481 -8.31 -8.10 18.66
CA ILE A 481 -7.43 -6.98 19.02
C ILE A 481 -8.25 -5.72 19.30
N LEU A 482 -8.31 -5.39 20.59
CA LEU A 482 -8.79 -4.13 21.12
C LEU A 482 -7.71 -3.53 22.00
N THR A 483 -6.85 -2.69 21.44
CA THR A 483 -5.70 -2.12 22.14
C THR A 483 -6.11 -1.23 23.31
N GLU A 484 -5.21 -1.07 24.30
CA GLU A 484 -5.43 -0.17 25.44
C GLU A 484 -5.76 1.27 25.00
N PHE A 485 -5.22 1.72 23.87
CA PHE A 485 -5.53 3.02 23.31
C PHE A 485 -7.03 3.20 23.01
N LEU A 486 -7.68 2.18 22.45
CA LEU A 486 -9.13 2.20 22.21
C LEU A 486 -9.94 1.90 23.47
N GLN A 487 -9.42 1.03 24.37
CA GLN A 487 -10.11 0.68 25.61
C GLN A 487 -10.32 1.91 26.52
N TYR A 488 -9.31 2.81 26.60
CA TYR A 488 -9.29 3.90 27.55
C TYR A 488 -9.36 5.29 26.94
N GLY A 489 -9.16 5.44 25.64
CA GLY A 489 -9.08 6.75 24.98
C GLY A 489 -10.43 7.38 24.61
N GLY A 490 -11.55 6.67 24.82
CA GLY A 490 -12.88 7.20 24.50
C GLY A 490 -13.08 7.49 23.00
N PRO A 491 -14.14 8.23 22.62
CA PRO A 491 -14.46 8.52 21.22
C PRO A 491 -13.33 9.22 20.43
N GLY A 492 -12.48 10.02 21.10
CA GLY A 492 -11.33 10.68 20.50
C GLY A 492 -10.33 9.68 19.93
N ALA A 493 -10.05 8.58 20.66
CA ALA A 493 -9.15 7.53 20.21
C ALA A 493 -9.62 6.87 18.90
N PHE A 494 -10.92 6.62 18.76
CA PHE A 494 -11.50 6.05 17.54
C PHE A 494 -11.36 7.00 16.34
N LYS A 495 -11.62 8.28 16.50
CA LYS A 495 -11.39 9.29 15.46
C LYS A 495 -9.91 9.35 15.06
N ILE A 496 -9.00 9.43 16.03
CA ILE A 496 -7.55 9.48 15.83
C ILE A 496 -7.08 8.30 14.99
N ARG A 497 -7.45 7.07 15.41
CA ARG A 497 -7.00 5.85 14.71
C ARG A 497 -7.59 5.77 13.31
N ALA A 498 -8.86 6.11 13.11
CA ALA A 498 -9.50 6.13 11.79
C ALA A 498 -8.84 7.15 10.85
N ALA A 499 -8.57 8.39 11.33
CA ALA A 499 -7.91 9.41 10.54
C ALA A 499 -6.49 8.99 10.11
N LEU A 500 -5.68 8.49 11.04
CA LEU A 500 -4.32 7.99 10.75
C LEU A 500 -4.35 6.81 9.77
N ALA A 501 -5.19 5.79 10.03
CA ALA A 501 -5.26 4.60 9.19
C ALA A 501 -5.68 4.93 7.77
N SER A 502 -6.71 5.77 7.62
CA SER A 502 -7.30 6.09 6.32
C SER A 502 -6.46 7.04 5.46
N THR A 503 -5.50 7.75 6.04
CA THR A 503 -4.71 8.76 5.31
C THR A 503 -3.24 8.40 5.17
N ALA A 504 -2.65 7.64 6.11
CA ALA A 504 -1.25 7.25 6.03
C ALA A 504 -1.03 6.03 5.13
N SER A 505 -2.01 5.10 5.06
CA SER A 505 -1.95 3.95 4.15
C SER A 505 -3.06 4.00 3.09
N PRO A 506 -2.77 3.55 1.85
CA PRO A 506 -3.80 3.36 0.83
C PRO A 506 -4.80 2.23 1.16
N LEU A 507 -4.48 1.37 2.13
CA LEU A 507 -5.30 0.25 2.59
C LEU A 507 -5.59 0.40 4.08
N TRP A 508 -6.84 0.31 4.47
CA TRP A 508 -7.24 0.31 5.87
C TRP A 508 -8.48 -0.54 6.12
N GLY A 509 -8.70 -0.95 7.36
CA GLY A 509 -9.80 -1.82 7.71
C GLY A 509 -10.39 -1.56 9.09
N VAL A 510 -11.65 -1.95 9.24
CA VAL A 510 -12.47 -1.80 10.44
C VAL A 510 -13.22 -3.10 10.71
N TYR A 511 -13.24 -3.55 11.96
CA TYR A 511 -14.15 -4.58 12.44
C TYR A 511 -15.42 -3.93 13.03
N ALA A 512 -16.56 -4.51 12.73
CA ALA A 512 -17.91 -4.06 13.16
C ALA A 512 -17.99 -3.78 14.67
N GLY A 513 -18.68 -2.70 15.02
CA GLY A 513 -18.75 -2.17 16.39
C GLY A 513 -17.75 -1.05 16.66
N TYR A 514 -16.74 -0.86 15.79
CA TYR A 514 -15.88 0.32 15.87
C TYR A 514 -16.68 1.61 15.72
N GLU A 515 -17.60 1.66 14.78
CA GLU A 515 -18.50 2.79 14.58
C GLU A 515 -19.47 3.04 15.75
N LEU A 516 -19.62 2.07 16.66
CA LEU A 516 -20.40 2.19 17.90
C LEU A 516 -19.53 2.47 19.13
N TYR A 517 -18.24 2.71 18.93
CA TYR A 517 -17.26 2.91 20.00
C TYR A 517 -17.20 1.72 20.99
N GLU A 518 -17.36 0.48 20.50
CA GLU A 518 -17.19 -0.71 21.33
C GLU A 518 -15.75 -0.77 21.85
N HIS A 519 -15.57 -0.61 23.16
CA HIS A 519 -14.25 -0.44 23.77
C HIS A 519 -14.04 -1.27 25.05
N VAL A 520 -14.98 -2.12 25.43
CA VAL A 520 -14.87 -2.89 26.66
C VAL A 520 -14.13 -4.20 26.39
N ALA A 521 -12.98 -4.34 27.04
CA ALA A 521 -12.15 -5.55 26.95
C ALA A 521 -12.40 -6.51 28.12
N ARG A 522 -12.01 -7.75 27.93
CA ARG A 522 -11.87 -8.70 29.05
C ARG A 522 -10.77 -8.19 30.01
N PRO A 523 -10.94 -8.33 31.32
CA PRO A 523 -9.94 -7.85 32.29
C PRO A 523 -8.54 -8.37 32.01
N GLY A 524 -7.58 -7.47 31.82
CA GLY A 524 -6.18 -7.79 31.55
C GLY A 524 -5.88 -8.40 30.18
N ALA A 525 -6.78 -8.19 29.20
CA ALA A 525 -6.60 -8.64 27.82
C ALA A 525 -6.85 -7.51 26.82
N GLU A 526 -6.33 -7.65 25.62
CA GLU A 526 -6.64 -6.80 24.47
C GLU A 526 -7.74 -7.44 23.59
N GLU A 527 -8.60 -8.25 24.17
CA GLU A 527 -9.73 -8.91 23.50
C GLU A 527 -11.05 -8.34 24.04
N TYR A 528 -12.03 -8.19 23.17
CA TYR A 528 -13.37 -7.73 23.56
C TYR A 528 -13.99 -8.62 24.61
N ILE A 529 -14.74 -8.02 25.58
CA ILE A 529 -15.67 -8.78 26.39
C ILE A 529 -16.87 -9.18 25.51
N ASP A 530 -17.45 -10.33 25.82
CA ASP A 530 -18.55 -10.92 25.01
C ASP A 530 -18.16 -10.93 23.53
N ASN A 531 -16.96 -11.48 23.27
CA ASN A 531 -16.34 -11.50 21.96
C ASN A 531 -17.16 -12.31 20.97
N GLU A 532 -17.49 -11.69 19.86
CA GLU A 532 -18.28 -12.26 18.76
C GLU A 532 -17.66 -13.53 18.15
N LYS A 533 -16.36 -13.76 18.40
CA LYS A 533 -15.69 -15.02 18.08
C LYS A 533 -16.31 -16.23 18.80
N PHE A 534 -16.95 -16.03 19.96
CA PHE A 534 -17.51 -17.09 20.79
C PHE A 534 -19.01 -16.95 21.06
N GLU A 535 -19.60 -15.81 20.68
CA GLU A 535 -20.98 -15.45 21.00
C GLU A 535 -21.65 -14.79 19.81
N TYR A 536 -22.98 -14.74 19.82
CA TYR A 536 -23.75 -13.88 18.91
C TYR A 536 -23.74 -12.46 19.47
N LYS A 537 -23.72 -11.47 18.57
CA LYS A 537 -23.78 -10.06 18.95
C LYS A 537 -24.89 -9.37 18.16
N GLN A 538 -25.76 -8.66 18.87
CA GLN A 538 -26.80 -7.85 18.26
C GLN A 538 -26.45 -6.38 18.41
N ARG A 539 -26.38 -5.65 17.29
CA ARG A 539 -26.05 -4.23 17.24
C ARG A 539 -27.18 -3.46 16.56
N ASP A 540 -27.63 -2.38 17.17
CA ASP A 540 -28.60 -1.46 16.55
C ASP A 540 -27.86 -0.22 16.00
N PHE A 541 -27.28 -0.40 14.82
CA PHE A 541 -26.54 0.64 14.11
C PHE A 541 -27.45 1.84 13.76
N ALA A 542 -28.71 1.56 13.37
CA ALA A 542 -29.63 2.59 12.94
C ALA A 542 -30.06 3.49 14.12
N ALA A 543 -30.36 2.90 15.28
CA ALA A 543 -30.69 3.67 16.47
C ALA A 543 -29.48 4.50 16.94
N ALA A 544 -28.28 3.91 16.95
CA ALA A 544 -27.06 4.64 17.33
C ALA A 544 -26.79 5.84 16.42
N GLU A 545 -26.97 5.69 15.11
CA GLU A 545 -26.80 6.78 14.14
C GLU A 545 -27.87 7.86 14.34
N ALA A 546 -29.14 7.49 14.50
CA ALA A 546 -30.25 8.41 14.73
C ALA A 546 -30.08 9.23 16.04
N GLU A 547 -29.46 8.66 17.05
CA GLU A 547 -29.18 9.28 18.34
C GLU A 547 -27.84 10.06 18.37
N GLY A 548 -27.09 10.09 17.26
CA GLY A 548 -25.79 10.77 17.19
C GLY A 548 -24.66 10.06 18.00
N ARG A 549 -24.85 8.77 18.30
CA ARG A 549 -23.88 7.94 19.03
C ARG A 549 -23.06 7.03 18.10
N SER A 550 -22.94 7.38 16.81
CA SER A 550 -22.23 6.59 15.82
C SER A 550 -21.10 7.38 15.19
N LEU A 551 -19.96 6.71 14.97
CA LEU A 551 -18.83 7.21 14.21
C LEU A 551 -19.01 7.00 12.68
N ALA A 552 -20.07 6.31 12.23
CA ALA A 552 -20.31 6.02 10.83
C ALA A 552 -20.25 7.25 9.90
N PRO A 553 -20.82 8.43 10.27
CA PRO A 553 -20.68 9.64 9.45
C PRO A 553 -19.24 10.10 9.26
N TYR A 554 -18.39 9.96 10.30
CA TYR A 554 -16.98 10.33 10.23
C TYR A 554 -16.20 9.35 9.31
N ILE A 555 -16.43 8.05 9.46
CA ILE A 555 -15.87 7.01 8.60
C ILE A 555 -16.29 7.24 7.13
N THR A 556 -17.56 7.54 6.89
CA THR A 556 -18.07 7.90 5.56
C THR A 556 -17.29 9.07 4.98
N ARG A 557 -17.11 10.14 5.77
CA ARG A 557 -16.34 11.31 5.32
C ARG A 557 -14.90 11.00 4.99
N LEU A 558 -14.22 10.17 5.80
CA LEU A 558 -12.86 9.73 5.53
C LEU A 558 -12.77 8.94 4.20
N ASN A 559 -13.70 8.02 3.94
CA ASN A 559 -13.74 7.26 2.70
C ASN A 559 -14.09 8.14 1.48
N GLU A 560 -14.94 9.15 1.61
CA GLU A 560 -15.20 10.16 0.58
C GLU A 560 -13.93 10.94 0.23
N ILE A 561 -13.19 11.41 1.24
CA ILE A 561 -11.93 12.13 1.09
C ILE A 561 -10.93 11.23 0.32
N ARG A 562 -10.78 9.97 0.71
CA ARG A 562 -9.89 9.01 0.04
C ARG A 562 -10.22 8.81 -1.44
N ARG A 563 -11.50 8.73 -1.78
CA ARG A 563 -11.96 8.57 -3.17
C ARG A 563 -11.77 9.83 -4.01
N SER A 564 -11.82 11.00 -3.38
CA SER A 564 -11.71 12.30 -4.05
C SER A 564 -10.28 12.76 -4.24
N HIS A 565 -9.33 12.20 -3.46
CA HIS A 565 -7.94 12.63 -3.42
C HIS A 565 -6.97 11.47 -3.78
N PRO A 566 -6.54 11.40 -5.05
CA PRO A 566 -5.64 10.34 -5.54
C PRO A 566 -4.30 10.27 -4.80
N ALA A 567 -3.83 11.37 -4.19
CA ALA A 567 -2.62 11.35 -3.36
C ALA A 567 -2.72 10.39 -2.17
N LEU A 568 -3.92 10.13 -1.63
CA LEU A 568 -4.13 9.15 -0.55
C LEU A 568 -4.08 7.70 -1.06
N GLY A 569 -4.11 7.50 -2.36
CA GLY A 569 -4.08 6.19 -2.99
C GLY A 569 -2.69 5.62 -3.26
N ASP A 570 -1.62 6.37 -3.05
CA ASP A 570 -0.24 5.91 -3.24
C ASP A 570 0.45 5.70 -1.88
N LEU A 571 1.38 4.75 -1.80
CA LEU A 571 2.09 4.43 -0.56
C LEU A 571 3.38 5.25 -0.41
N GLN A 572 4.16 5.42 -1.49
CA GLN A 572 5.52 5.96 -1.48
C GLN A 572 5.60 7.49 -1.52
N ASN A 573 4.48 8.19 -1.41
CA ASN A 573 4.38 9.64 -1.54
C ASN A 573 4.17 10.37 -0.19
N LEU A 574 4.50 9.73 0.93
CA LEU A 574 4.34 10.28 2.28
C LEU A 574 5.64 10.97 2.71
N THR A 575 5.52 12.22 3.18
CA THR A 575 6.61 12.98 3.79
C THR A 575 6.22 13.42 5.20
N VAL A 576 7.03 13.06 6.19
CA VAL A 576 6.85 13.47 7.59
C VAL A 576 7.38 14.89 7.79
N HIS A 577 6.64 15.70 8.53
CA HIS A 577 7.00 17.07 8.90
C HIS A 577 7.17 17.22 10.41
N SER A 578 7.63 18.37 10.87
CA SER A 578 7.91 18.59 12.28
C SER A 578 6.77 19.36 13.00
N SER A 579 6.66 19.11 14.30
CA SER A 579 5.78 19.82 15.23
C SER A 579 6.53 20.15 16.51
N THR A 580 6.14 21.22 17.19
CA THR A 580 6.69 21.58 18.51
C THR A 580 6.07 20.79 19.64
N ASP A 581 4.99 20.04 19.41
CA ASP A 581 4.31 19.18 20.39
C ASP A 581 4.64 17.71 20.16
N GLU A 582 4.88 16.96 21.23
CA GLU A 582 5.27 15.55 21.17
C GLU A 582 4.11 14.58 20.89
N ALA A 583 2.87 15.06 20.93
CA ALA A 583 1.67 14.29 20.64
C ALA A 583 1.03 14.67 19.29
N THR A 584 1.63 15.56 18.50
CA THR A 584 1.07 15.97 17.21
C THR A 584 1.91 15.42 16.06
N VAL A 585 1.32 14.50 15.29
CA VAL A 585 1.89 13.93 14.07
C VAL A 585 1.51 14.79 12.87
N VAL A 586 2.49 15.05 11.98
CA VAL A 586 2.29 15.86 10.78
C VAL A 586 2.94 15.17 9.59
N TYR A 587 2.20 14.99 8.53
CA TYR A 587 2.73 14.49 7.26
C TYR A 587 1.95 15.04 6.07
N SER A 588 2.57 15.00 4.90
CA SER A 588 1.93 15.33 3.63
C SER A 588 1.97 14.16 2.67
N LYS A 589 1.06 14.19 1.70
CA LYS A 589 1.05 13.28 0.55
C LYS A 589 0.83 14.10 -0.71
N HIS A 590 1.66 13.84 -1.72
CA HIS A 590 1.60 14.55 -2.99
C HIS A 590 1.49 13.57 -4.16
N LYS A 591 0.69 13.92 -5.17
CA LYS A 591 0.61 13.19 -6.44
C LYS A 591 0.47 14.14 -7.63
N GLN A 592 1.33 13.95 -8.63
CA GLN A 592 1.17 14.55 -9.94
C GLN A 592 0.14 13.74 -10.72
N LEU A 593 -1.02 14.32 -11.02
CA LEU A 593 -2.13 13.59 -11.64
C LEU A 593 -1.89 13.34 -13.14
N ARG A 594 -1.34 14.33 -13.84
CA ARG A 594 -0.99 14.22 -15.27
C ARG A 594 0.50 14.55 -15.45
N PRO A 595 1.28 13.61 -15.98
CA PRO A 595 2.69 13.89 -16.30
C PRO A 595 2.80 15.08 -17.24
N GLY A 596 3.73 16.01 -16.95
CA GLY A 596 3.99 17.20 -17.76
C GLY A 596 2.97 18.35 -17.61
N ASP A 597 1.93 18.20 -16.78
CA ASP A 597 0.96 19.28 -16.47
C ASP A 597 1.16 19.73 -15.01
N PRO A 598 1.96 20.79 -14.75
CA PRO A 598 2.22 21.25 -13.39
C PRO A 598 0.97 21.69 -12.63
N SER A 599 -0.10 22.04 -13.29
CA SER A 599 -1.36 22.44 -12.66
C SER A 599 -2.18 21.24 -12.15
N SER A 600 -1.92 20.04 -12.67
CA SER A 600 -2.67 18.82 -12.36
C SER A 600 -2.02 18.07 -11.19
N ARG A 601 -2.18 18.59 -9.99
CA ARG A 601 -1.59 18.05 -8.74
C ARG A 601 -2.63 17.88 -7.66
N ASP A 602 -2.42 16.88 -6.80
CA ASP A 602 -3.18 16.66 -5.57
C ASP A 602 -2.19 16.63 -4.40
N THR A 603 -2.37 17.52 -3.43
CA THR A 603 -1.50 17.63 -2.26
C THR A 603 -2.34 17.79 -1.01
N LEU A 604 -2.10 16.90 -0.04
CA LEU A 604 -2.76 16.91 1.25
C LEU A 604 -1.73 17.06 2.37
N ILE A 605 -2.11 17.83 3.41
CA ILE A 605 -1.36 17.93 4.65
C ILE A 605 -2.26 17.36 5.74
N ILE A 606 -1.76 16.40 6.51
CA ILE A 606 -2.49 15.76 7.59
C ILE A 606 -1.83 16.12 8.91
N VAL A 607 -2.62 16.60 9.85
CA VAL A 607 -2.19 16.94 11.21
C VAL A 607 -3.09 16.23 12.20
N VAL A 608 -2.53 15.40 13.08
CA VAL A 608 -3.32 14.60 14.02
C VAL A 608 -2.76 14.75 15.44
N ASN A 609 -3.64 15.16 16.35
CA ASN A 609 -3.38 15.06 17.78
C ASN A 609 -3.55 13.61 18.22
N THR A 610 -2.47 12.97 18.69
CA THR A 610 -2.48 11.56 19.13
C THR A 610 -2.82 11.38 20.61
N ASP A 611 -3.03 12.47 21.36
CA ASP A 611 -3.53 12.41 22.74
C ASP A 611 -5.06 12.37 22.74
N PRO A 612 -5.69 11.24 23.09
CA PRO A 612 -7.15 11.12 23.04
C PRO A 612 -7.88 11.85 24.20
N HIS A 613 -7.15 12.39 25.16
CA HIS A 613 -7.70 12.95 26.38
C HIS A 613 -7.65 14.48 26.46
N SER A 614 -6.79 15.13 25.68
CA SER A 614 -6.54 16.55 25.81
C SER A 614 -6.49 17.27 24.48
N ALA A 615 -6.83 18.53 24.48
CA ALA A 615 -6.52 19.43 23.39
C ALA A 615 -5.00 19.69 23.35
N ARG A 616 -4.42 19.70 22.16
CA ARG A 616 -3.02 20.04 21.91
C ARG A 616 -2.93 21.25 21.01
N GLU A 617 -1.97 22.10 21.30
CA GLU A 617 -1.67 23.27 20.49
C GLU A 617 -0.17 23.36 20.23
N CYS A 618 0.21 23.65 19.01
CA CYS A 618 1.59 23.64 18.59
C CYS A 618 1.81 24.48 17.34
N THR A 619 3.08 24.68 17.02
CA THR A 619 3.49 25.12 15.68
C THR A 619 3.95 23.92 14.87
N VAL A 620 3.32 23.71 13.71
CA VAL A 620 3.76 22.75 12.70
C VAL A 620 4.69 23.45 11.72
N SER A 621 5.78 22.77 11.32
CA SER A 621 6.75 23.29 10.35
C SER A 621 6.83 22.34 9.16
N LEU A 622 6.54 22.89 7.98
CA LEU A 622 6.37 22.12 6.75
C LEU A 622 7.61 22.26 5.85
N ASP A 623 8.02 21.19 5.24
CA ASP A 623 8.92 21.22 4.09
C ASP A 623 8.11 21.62 2.84
N LEU A 624 8.24 22.87 2.41
CA LEU A 624 7.48 23.40 1.28
C LEU A 624 7.87 22.72 -0.05
N ALA A 625 9.11 22.22 -0.17
CA ALA A 625 9.53 21.48 -1.35
C ALA A 625 8.73 20.17 -1.51
N ALA A 626 8.45 19.48 -0.40
CA ALA A 626 7.64 18.27 -0.40
C ALA A 626 6.16 18.51 -0.75
N LEU A 627 5.68 19.75 -0.65
CA LEU A 627 4.33 20.13 -1.06
C LEU A 627 4.23 20.44 -2.56
N HIS A 628 5.37 20.51 -3.27
CA HIS A 628 5.46 20.83 -4.69
C HIS A 628 4.68 22.10 -5.06
N LEU A 629 4.84 23.17 -4.26
CA LEU A 629 4.25 24.47 -4.51
C LEU A 629 5.08 25.23 -5.54
N ASP A 630 4.40 25.75 -6.57
CA ASP A 630 5.00 26.68 -7.52
C ASP A 630 4.91 28.13 -7.00
N PRO A 631 5.76 29.07 -7.46
CA PRO A 631 5.68 30.48 -7.07
C PRO A 631 4.27 31.10 -7.29
N GLN A 632 3.56 30.64 -8.32
CA GLN A 632 2.18 31.07 -8.61
C GLN A 632 1.13 30.58 -7.60
N ASP A 633 1.43 29.50 -6.85
CA ASP A 633 0.57 28.98 -5.81
C ASP A 633 0.68 29.78 -4.51
N LEU A 634 1.73 30.62 -4.40
CA LEU A 634 2.01 31.43 -3.23
C LEU A 634 1.40 32.82 -3.36
N ASN A 635 0.89 33.35 -2.24
CA ASN A 635 0.54 34.74 -2.11
C ASN A 635 1.81 35.61 -2.02
N GLU A 636 1.66 36.95 -2.12
CA GLU A 636 2.79 37.90 -2.02
C GLU A 636 3.62 37.77 -0.73
N ASP A 637 3.00 37.28 0.34
CA ASP A 637 3.63 37.06 1.65
C ASP A 637 4.21 35.66 1.83
N GLY A 638 4.24 34.83 0.78
CA GLY A 638 4.75 33.45 0.80
C GLY A 638 3.79 32.43 1.42
N THR A 639 2.55 32.82 1.71
CA THR A 639 1.50 31.92 2.19
C THR A 639 0.71 31.30 1.05
N TYR A 640 -0.02 30.23 1.34
CA TYR A 640 -0.95 29.54 0.43
C TYR A 640 -2.25 29.15 1.14
N TRP A 641 -3.29 28.86 0.39
CA TRP A 641 -4.57 28.45 0.93
C TRP A 641 -4.65 26.93 1.12
N VAL A 642 -5.23 26.55 2.26
CA VAL A 642 -5.61 25.14 2.55
C VAL A 642 -7.07 25.06 2.94
N ASP A 643 -7.72 23.98 2.50
CA ASP A 643 -9.11 23.68 2.82
C ASP A 643 -9.17 22.42 3.68
N ASP A 644 -9.71 22.51 4.89
CA ASP A 644 -9.90 21.36 5.76
C ASP A 644 -11.10 20.54 5.30
N LEU A 645 -10.83 19.35 4.87
CA LEU A 645 -11.81 18.44 4.28
C LEU A 645 -12.77 17.84 5.33
N ILE A 646 -12.43 17.92 6.62
CA ILE A 646 -13.30 17.45 7.71
C ILE A 646 -14.27 18.57 8.10
N SER A 647 -13.75 19.75 8.46
CA SER A 647 -14.55 20.87 8.99
C SER A 647 -15.14 21.78 7.92
N GLY A 648 -14.61 21.75 6.69
CA GLY A 648 -14.96 22.66 5.59
C GLY A 648 -14.41 24.09 5.77
N GLN A 649 -13.53 24.32 6.74
CA GLN A 649 -12.89 25.61 6.95
C GLN A 649 -11.68 25.80 6.03
N SER A 650 -11.30 27.05 5.78
CA SER A 650 -10.14 27.40 4.96
C SER A 650 -9.21 28.32 5.73
N TRP A 651 -7.91 28.11 5.57
CA TRP A 651 -6.88 28.93 6.20
C TRP A 651 -5.78 29.33 5.23
N ARG A 652 -5.05 30.39 5.60
CA ARG A 652 -3.79 30.75 4.95
C ARG A 652 -2.64 30.16 5.76
N TRP A 653 -1.87 29.30 5.14
CA TRP A 653 -0.72 28.64 5.75
C TRP A 653 0.58 29.05 5.07
N GLY A 654 1.70 28.95 5.79
CA GLY A 654 3.06 29.12 5.30
C GLY A 654 3.94 27.94 5.70
N GLU A 655 5.23 28.20 5.88
CA GLU A 655 6.17 27.21 6.38
C GLU A 655 5.90 26.84 7.85
N HIS A 656 5.49 27.82 8.68
CA HIS A 656 5.20 27.64 10.11
C HIS A 656 3.77 28.04 10.41
N ASN A 657 2.99 27.12 11.02
CA ASN A 657 1.57 27.33 11.23
C ASN A 657 1.15 26.92 12.64
N TYR A 658 0.40 27.80 13.33
CA TYR A 658 -0.24 27.44 14.58
C TYR A 658 -1.42 26.50 14.35
N VAL A 659 -1.48 25.42 15.12
CA VAL A 659 -2.57 24.42 15.10
C VAL A 659 -3.04 24.16 16.52
N ARG A 660 -4.36 24.04 16.72
CA ARG A 660 -4.98 23.55 17.94
C ARG A 660 -6.01 22.48 17.59
N LEU A 661 -5.78 21.25 18.05
CA LEU A 661 -6.65 20.09 17.83
C LEU A 661 -7.17 19.57 19.17
N ASP A 662 -8.48 19.39 19.26
CA ASP A 662 -9.17 18.95 20.46
C ASP A 662 -9.72 17.54 20.28
N ALA A 663 -9.20 16.58 21.06
CA ALA A 663 -9.57 15.17 20.96
C ALA A 663 -11.08 14.91 21.18
N HIS A 664 -11.75 15.77 21.95
CA HIS A 664 -13.19 15.65 22.21
C HIS A 664 -14.08 16.24 21.10
N LEU A 665 -13.52 17.12 20.27
CA LEU A 665 -14.22 17.75 19.14
C LEU A 665 -13.74 17.16 17.82
N GLU A 666 -12.53 17.56 17.40
CA GLU A 666 -11.89 17.07 16.18
C GLU A 666 -10.38 16.96 16.39
N PRO A 667 -9.84 15.72 16.44
CA PRO A 667 -8.42 15.49 16.67
C PRO A 667 -7.56 15.61 15.42
N ALA A 668 -8.15 15.80 14.25
CA ALA A 668 -7.41 15.76 12.98
C ALA A 668 -7.80 16.91 12.04
N HIS A 669 -6.82 17.44 11.31
CA HIS A 669 -7.02 18.18 10.08
C HIS A 669 -6.56 17.35 8.89
N ILE A 670 -7.36 17.29 7.83
CA ILE A 670 -6.99 16.78 6.52
C ILE A 670 -7.13 17.94 5.55
N LEU A 671 -6.02 18.57 5.23
CA LEU A 671 -5.98 19.83 4.50
C LEU A 671 -5.61 19.59 3.03
N SER A 672 -6.50 19.98 2.13
CA SER A 672 -6.19 20.05 0.69
C SER A 672 -5.51 21.37 0.37
N VAL A 673 -4.35 21.32 -0.27
CA VAL A 673 -3.63 22.51 -0.72
C VAL A 673 -4.32 23.06 -1.98
N ARG A 674 -4.83 24.29 -1.86
CA ARG A 674 -5.50 24.97 -2.99
C ARG A 674 -4.45 25.46 -3.98
N ARG A 675 -4.69 25.19 -5.26
CA ARG A 675 -3.86 25.72 -6.36
C ARG A 675 -4.52 26.99 -6.93
N ASN A 676 -3.70 27.96 -7.26
CA ASN A 676 -4.15 29.11 -8.04
C ASN A 676 -4.28 28.66 -9.50
N SER A 677 -5.49 28.78 -10.06
CA SER A 677 -5.81 28.40 -11.45
C SER A 677 -5.34 29.47 -12.43
#